data_dcd5f3b17bcbe00521ce35ee3e4019e0
#
_entry.id   dcd5f3b17bcbe00521ce35ee3e4019e0
#
_cell.length_a   1.000
_cell.length_b   1.000
_cell.length_c   1.000
_cell.angle_alpha   90.00
_cell.angle_beta   90.00
_cell.angle_gamma   90.00
#
_symmetry.space_group_name_H-M   'P 1'
#
loop_
_entity.id
_entity.type
_entity.pdbx_description
1 polymer ?
#
loop_
_entity_poly.entity_id
_entity_poly.type
_entity_poly.pdbx_seq_one_letter_code
_entity_poly.pdbx_strand_id
1 'polypeptide(L)'
;NLSNITHTTINPSEVESIISKMESALSAQKIEPKVAKEMVNTISDLLNAPLQSSIIFCLNRIIKIVDAIGLKLNFSTESINFTSPALALAVTKVHSSNFSKMSFAVQDSSDLQIALGTQAPINSVGAIALPSSLLTNLSSEDMPLASRIIFNFFEKTTPFQDSSLENLSLISNVISSSVANLTLSDLKANVTVTLQNTRPIQDNLTVRCAFWDFNKNGGKGGWSYEGCMVKERRANETVCTCNHLTSFGVLLDLSRNSPLSPIQTLVLTFITYIGCGISAIFLSVTLVTYIAFEKIRRDYPSKILIQLCAALLLLNLVFLLDSWIALYNIRGLCITVAVFLHYFLLVSFTWMGLEAFHMYLALVKVFNTYVRKYILKFCIVGWGVPLVVVGIVLAITPNNYGLGSYGKFPNGSPDEFCWINNNIAFYITVVGYFCMIFLLNVGMFIVVLIQLCRIKKKKQLGTQRKTSIQDLRSVAGLTFLLGITWGFAFFAWGPVNLIFMYLFAIFNTLQGFFIFIFYCVAKENVRKQWRRYLCCGKFRLAENSDWSRTATNGLKKQTVNQGVSSSSNSLQSNSNSTNSTTLLMNNDYSVHANGNGNVSSEKNSVSFNVQNGDVCLHDFSGKQLVFHEKDDADHKKTRVSLRRTSKRGSLHFIKQM
;
A
#
# COMPACT_ATOMS: atom_id res chain seq x y z
N ASN A 1 -49.56 -11.19 27.03
CA ASN A 1 -49.42 -12.60 27.30
C ASN A 1 -48.23 -13.28 26.62
N LEU A 2 -47.18 -12.50 26.43
CA LEU A 2 -45.90 -13.00 25.92
C LEU A 2 -45.12 -13.77 26.96
N SER A 3 -45.38 -13.51 28.28
CA SER A 3 -44.67 -14.17 29.37
C SER A 3 -44.87 -15.69 29.40
N ASN A 4 -45.95 -16.19 28.81
CA ASN A 4 -46.24 -17.61 28.72
C ASN A 4 -45.64 -18.26 27.45
N ILE A 5 -45.04 -17.47 26.55
CA ILE A 5 -44.52 -17.93 25.26
C ILE A 5 -42.99 -17.98 25.25
N THR A 6 -42.33 -17.45 26.31
CA THR A 6 -40.86 -17.31 26.38
C THR A 6 -40.09 -18.64 26.34
N HIS A 7 -40.73 -19.77 26.53
CA HIS A 7 -40.09 -21.11 26.48
C HIS A 7 -40.32 -21.84 25.15
N THR A 8 -41.12 -21.28 24.25
CA THR A 8 -41.40 -21.87 22.92
C THR A 8 -40.90 -20.95 21.83
N THR A 9 -40.43 -21.52 20.74
CA THR A 9 -40.00 -20.74 19.56
C THR A 9 -41.19 -19.95 19.03
N ILE A 10 -41.07 -18.64 18.99
CA ILE A 10 -42.14 -17.77 18.53
C ILE A 10 -42.26 -17.87 17.01
N ASN A 11 -43.49 -18.04 16.51
CA ASN A 11 -43.78 -18.09 15.09
C ASN A 11 -43.54 -16.71 14.46
N PRO A 12 -42.91 -16.62 13.25
CA PRO A 12 -42.71 -15.36 12.55
C PRO A 12 -43.97 -14.52 12.36
N SER A 13 -45.10 -15.17 12.13
CA SER A 13 -46.41 -14.48 11.96
C SER A 13 -46.89 -13.80 13.24
N GLU A 14 -46.60 -14.38 14.41
CA GLU A 14 -46.95 -13.79 15.72
C GLU A 14 -46.11 -12.55 16.00
N VAL A 15 -44.79 -12.60 15.72
CA VAL A 15 -43.89 -11.47 15.88
C VAL A 15 -44.31 -10.32 14.96
N GLU A 16 -44.62 -10.61 13.72
CA GLU A 16 -45.11 -9.62 12.75
C GLU A 16 -46.42 -8.97 13.23
N SER A 17 -47.33 -9.77 13.77
CA SER A 17 -48.60 -9.28 14.33
C SER A 17 -48.36 -8.36 15.52
N ILE A 18 -47.45 -8.73 16.46
CA ILE A 18 -47.13 -7.92 17.63
C ILE A 18 -46.47 -6.61 17.21
N ILE A 19 -45.54 -6.64 16.31
CA ILE A 19 -44.84 -5.45 15.80
C ILE A 19 -45.86 -4.53 15.09
N SER A 20 -46.76 -5.07 14.28
CA SER A 20 -47.77 -4.28 13.57
C SER A 20 -48.76 -3.64 14.52
N LYS A 21 -49.13 -4.33 15.60
CA LYS A 21 -49.98 -3.75 16.67
C LYS A 21 -49.30 -2.62 17.41
N MET A 22 -48.01 -2.77 17.72
CA MET A 22 -47.23 -1.69 18.35
C MET A 22 -47.09 -0.49 17.42
N GLU A 23 -46.84 -0.70 16.15
CA GLU A 23 -46.78 0.39 15.16
C GLU A 23 -48.12 1.12 15.03
N SER A 24 -49.25 0.38 15.07
CA SER A 24 -50.58 0.97 15.02
C SER A 24 -50.88 1.81 16.27
N ALA A 25 -50.44 1.34 17.45
CA ALA A 25 -50.56 2.10 18.69
C ALA A 25 -49.70 3.37 18.68
N LEU A 26 -48.53 3.30 18.03
CA LEU A 26 -47.63 4.45 17.87
C LEU A 26 -48.10 5.45 16.83
N SER A 27 -49.10 5.14 16.03
CA SER A 27 -49.69 6.08 15.07
C SER A 27 -50.45 7.21 15.78
N ALA A 28 -50.85 7.04 17.06
CA ALA A 28 -51.38 8.09 17.88
C ALA A 28 -50.34 9.17 18.15
N GLN A 29 -50.80 10.41 18.36
CA GLN A 29 -49.87 11.52 18.54
C GLN A 29 -49.14 11.50 19.91
N LYS A 30 -49.74 10.92 20.92
CA LYS A 30 -49.16 10.83 22.28
C LYS A 30 -49.45 9.48 22.91
N ILE A 31 -48.51 8.99 23.70
CA ILE A 31 -48.60 7.70 24.37
C ILE A 31 -48.51 7.94 25.88
N GLU A 32 -49.36 7.28 26.63
CA GLU A 32 -49.30 7.35 28.11
C GLU A 32 -48.14 6.50 28.64
N PRO A 33 -47.57 6.86 29.81
CA PRO A 33 -46.46 6.09 30.39
C PRO A 33 -46.76 4.62 30.66
N LYS A 34 -48.01 4.28 30.99
CA LYS A 34 -48.43 2.88 31.19
C LYS A 34 -48.32 2.07 29.93
N VAL A 35 -48.79 2.61 28.82
CA VAL A 35 -48.74 1.96 27.49
C VAL A 35 -47.29 1.83 27.05
N ALA A 36 -46.49 2.85 27.26
CA ALA A 36 -45.06 2.82 26.96
C ALA A 36 -44.32 1.74 27.76
N LYS A 37 -44.64 1.60 29.05
CA LYS A 37 -44.06 0.55 29.89
C LYS A 37 -44.43 -0.84 29.41
N GLU A 38 -45.68 -1.04 29.05
CA GLU A 38 -46.12 -2.32 28.47
C GLU A 38 -45.44 -2.63 27.15
N MET A 39 -45.28 -1.63 26.30
CA MET A 39 -44.54 -1.77 25.04
C MET A 39 -43.08 -2.14 25.26
N VAL A 40 -42.39 -1.47 26.18
CA VAL A 40 -41.01 -1.76 26.52
C VAL A 40 -40.88 -3.17 27.09
N ASN A 41 -41.77 -3.59 27.94
CA ASN A 41 -41.79 -4.97 28.47
C ASN A 41 -42.03 -5.99 27.38
N THR A 42 -42.96 -5.73 26.46
CA THR A 42 -43.23 -6.59 25.33
C THR A 42 -42.02 -6.74 24.41
N ILE A 43 -41.35 -5.64 24.11
CA ILE A 43 -40.13 -5.64 23.30
C ILE A 43 -39.01 -6.41 24.01
N SER A 44 -38.86 -6.23 25.31
CA SER A 44 -37.89 -6.97 26.11
C SER A 44 -38.15 -8.47 26.08
N ASP A 45 -39.41 -8.88 26.20
CA ASP A 45 -39.79 -10.27 26.09
C ASP A 45 -39.50 -10.84 24.70
N LEU A 46 -39.76 -10.07 23.64
CA LEU A 46 -39.40 -10.47 22.26
C LEU A 46 -37.90 -10.62 22.09
N LEU A 47 -37.10 -9.73 22.65
CA LEU A 47 -35.63 -9.79 22.56
C LEU A 47 -35.04 -10.98 23.31
N ASN A 48 -35.69 -11.38 24.43
CA ASN A 48 -35.26 -12.54 25.22
C ASN A 48 -35.76 -13.87 24.68
N ALA A 49 -36.76 -13.87 23.80
CA ALA A 49 -37.31 -15.11 23.26
C ALA A 49 -36.36 -15.76 22.22
N PRO A 50 -36.35 -17.09 22.13
CA PRO A 50 -35.59 -17.78 21.08
C PRO A 50 -36.22 -17.49 19.72
N LEU A 51 -35.56 -16.70 18.91
CA LEU A 51 -36.06 -16.26 17.61
C LEU A 51 -35.44 -17.11 16.48
N GLN A 52 -36.25 -17.41 15.48
CA GLN A 52 -35.75 -18.03 14.24
C GLN A 52 -35.06 -17.00 13.35
N SER A 53 -34.10 -17.46 12.57
CA SER A 53 -33.34 -16.59 11.64
C SER A 53 -34.21 -15.84 10.61
N SER A 54 -35.39 -16.41 10.29
CA SER A 54 -36.36 -15.78 9.39
C SER A 54 -37.00 -14.51 9.95
N ILE A 55 -36.89 -14.28 11.27
CA ILE A 55 -37.53 -13.13 11.95
C ILE A 55 -36.62 -11.92 11.98
N ILE A 56 -35.33 -12.06 11.71
CA ILE A 56 -34.34 -10.98 11.75
C ILE A 56 -34.78 -9.77 10.92
N PHE A 57 -35.48 -10.02 9.83
CA PHE A 57 -36.00 -8.96 8.97
C PHE A 57 -37.00 -8.05 9.68
N CYS A 58 -37.83 -8.59 10.58
CA CYS A 58 -38.82 -7.82 11.34
C CYS A 58 -38.18 -7.09 12.51
N LEU A 59 -37.06 -7.58 13.04
CA LEU A 59 -36.43 -7.01 14.22
C LEU A 59 -35.88 -5.61 13.99
N ASN A 60 -35.52 -5.26 12.77
CA ASN A 60 -35.06 -3.93 12.43
C ASN A 60 -36.13 -2.86 12.68
N ARG A 61 -37.40 -3.23 12.58
CA ARG A 61 -38.53 -2.36 12.90
C ARG A 61 -38.62 -2.05 14.41
N ILE A 62 -38.14 -2.95 15.27
CA ILE A 62 -38.13 -2.76 16.73
C ILE A 62 -37.29 -1.55 17.13
N ILE A 63 -36.17 -1.33 16.48
CA ILE A 63 -35.29 -0.20 16.75
C ILE A 63 -36.04 1.11 16.53
N LYS A 64 -36.78 1.20 15.41
CA LYS A 64 -37.62 2.36 15.09
C LYS A 64 -38.78 2.52 16.03
N ILE A 65 -39.35 1.42 16.50
CA ILE A 65 -40.45 1.43 17.48
C ILE A 65 -39.98 1.98 18.81
N VAL A 66 -38.81 1.57 19.31
CA VAL A 66 -38.26 2.06 20.56
C VAL A 66 -38.02 3.57 20.51
N ASP A 67 -37.45 4.06 19.40
CA ASP A 67 -37.29 5.49 19.19
C ASP A 67 -38.64 6.24 19.16
N ALA A 68 -39.61 5.68 18.49
CA ALA A 68 -40.95 6.27 18.41
C ALA A 68 -41.67 6.30 19.75
N ILE A 69 -41.48 5.30 20.61
CA ILE A 69 -42.00 5.31 21.98
C ILE A 69 -41.45 6.51 22.75
N GLY A 70 -40.14 6.71 22.73
CA GLY A 70 -39.49 7.85 23.40
C GLY A 70 -39.96 9.20 22.85
N LEU A 71 -40.14 9.28 21.53
CA LEU A 71 -40.55 10.50 20.84
C LEU A 71 -41.98 10.91 21.20
N LYS A 72 -42.89 9.94 21.27
CA LYS A 72 -44.34 10.21 21.46
C LYS A 72 -44.81 10.12 22.91
N LEU A 73 -43.91 9.79 23.82
CA LEU A 73 -44.24 9.64 25.22
C LEU A 73 -44.69 10.97 25.85
N ASN A 74 -45.86 10.96 26.47
CA ASN A 74 -46.41 12.11 27.18
C ASN A 74 -46.23 11.93 28.68
N PHE A 75 -45.42 12.78 29.31
CA PHE A 75 -45.14 12.73 30.74
C PHE A 75 -45.02 14.15 31.32
N SER A 76 -45.33 14.29 32.59
CA SER A 76 -45.33 15.60 33.29
C SER A 76 -44.03 15.88 34.01
N THR A 77 -43.24 14.86 34.30
CA THR A 77 -41.94 14.99 34.99
C THR A 77 -40.86 15.47 34.03
N GLU A 78 -39.74 15.92 34.56
CA GLU A 78 -38.63 16.39 33.76
C GLU A 78 -37.92 15.24 33.02
N SER A 79 -37.87 14.07 33.65
CA SER A 79 -37.35 12.85 33.02
C SER A 79 -38.17 11.64 33.43
N ILE A 80 -38.22 10.65 32.57
CA ILE A 80 -38.87 9.38 32.83
C ILE A 80 -38.01 8.26 32.26
N ASN A 81 -37.96 7.14 32.96
CA ASN A 81 -37.21 5.98 32.50
C ASN A 81 -38.02 4.70 32.71
N PHE A 82 -37.76 3.75 31.81
CA PHE A 82 -38.34 2.42 31.87
C PHE A 82 -37.20 1.40 31.78
N THR A 83 -37.18 0.43 32.64
CA THR A 83 -36.21 -0.65 32.61
C THR A 83 -36.93 -1.99 32.51
N SER A 84 -36.42 -2.84 31.65
CA SER A 84 -36.84 -4.21 31.45
C SER A 84 -35.59 -5.07 31.33
N PRO A 85 -35.64 -6.38 31.49
CA PRO A 85 -34.44 -7.22 31.49
C PRO A 85 -33.55 -7.07 30.26
N ALA A 86 -34.11 -6.75 29.10
CA ALA A 86 -33.34 -6.65 27.86
C ALA A 86 -33.29 -5.25 27.26
N LEU A 87 -34.02 -4.30 27.82
CA LEU A 87 -34.15 -2.96 27.23
C LEU A 87 -34.30 -1.90 28.34
N ALA A 88 -33.57 -0.84 28.22
CA ALA A 88 -33.73 0.38 29.05
C ALA A 88 -34.04 1.57 28.14
N LEU A 89 -34.99 2.38 28.53
CA LEU A 89 -35.41 3.58 27.81
C LEU A 89 -35.48 4.74 28.82
N ALA A 90 -34.86 5.87 28.50
CA ALA A 90 -34.95 7.09 29.25
C ALA A 90 -35.26 8.25 28.32
N VAL A 91 -36.15 9.14 28.78
CA VAL A 91 -36.49 10.37 28.06
C VAL A 91 -36.35 11.54 29.02
N THR A 92 -35.59 12.54 28.61
CA THR A 92 -35.35 13.76 29.39
C THR A 92 -35.78 14.97 28.58
N LYS A 93 -36.60 15.86 29.20
CA LYS A 93 -36.95 17.14 28.61
C LYS A 93 -35.74 18.06 28.66
N VAL A 94 -35.47 18.75 27.58
CA VAL A 94 -34.35 19.69 27.48
C VAL A 94 -34.81 21.00 26.87
N HIS A 95 -34.12 22.08 27.23
CA HIS A 95 -34.28 23.38 26.61
C HIS A 95 -32.96 23.75 25.91
N SER A 96 -33.05 24.14 24.66
CA SER A 96 -31.89 24.49 23.86
C SER A 96 -31.07 25.66 24.44
N SER A 97 -31.70 26.54 25.20
CA SER A 97 -31.04 27.69 25.82
C SER A 97 -30.25 27.37 27.09
N ASN A 98 -30.54 26.25 27.76
CA ASN A 98 -29.96 25.88 29.06
C ASN A 98 -29.38 24.47 29.08
N PHE A 99 -28.97 23.97 27.94
CA PHE A 99 -28.41 22.63 27.87
C PHE A 99 -27.01 22.58 28.49
N SER A 100 -26.83 21.73 29.49
CA SER A 100 -25.53 21.46 30.11
C SER A 100 -25.07 20.05 29.78
N LYS A 101 -23.81 19.77 30.04
CA LYS A 101 -23.23 18.43 29.84
C LYS A 101 -24.11 17.39 30.54
N MET A 102 -24.48 16.33 29.81
CA MET A 102 -25.35 15.28 30.31
C MET A 102 -24.74 13.91 29.99
N SER A 103 -24.87 12.96 30.92
CA SER A 103 -24.50 11.58 30.67
C SER A 103 -25.65 10.64 31.04
N PHE A 104 -25.81 9.62 30.22
CA PHE A 104 -26.71 8.50 30.44
C PHE A 104 -25.88 7.25 30.65
N ALA A 105 -26.09 6.53 31.72
CA ALA A 105 -25.37 5.30 32.01
C ALA A 105 -26.32 4.21 32.47
N VAL A 106 -26.00 2.97 32.10
CA VAL A 106 -26.73 1.80 32.54
C VAL A 106 -25.78 0.93 33.38
N GLN A 107 -26.22 0.61 34.58
CA GLN A 107 -25.48 -0.24 35.49
C GLN A 107 -26.13 -1.61 35.56
N ASP A 108 -25.33 -2.64 35.77
CA ASP A 108 -25.71 -4.03 35.95
C ASP A 108 -26.46 -4.65 34.76
N SER A 109 -25.82 -5.64 34.12
CA SER A 109 -26.37 -6.34 32.96
C SER A 109 -27.50 -7.31 33.32
N SER A 110 -27.62 -7.72 34.57
CA SER A 110 -28.68 -8.66 35.05
C SER A 110 -29.95 -7.93 35.46
N ASP A 111 -29.82 -6.74 36.02
CA ASP A 111 -30.94 -5.88 36.43
C ASP A 111 -30.59 -4.44 36.04
N LEU A 112 -31.07 -4.03 34.88
CA LEU A 112 -30.70 -2.74 34.29
C LEU A 112 -31.15 -1.58 35.15
N GLN A 113 -30.20 -0.75 35.57
CA GLN A 113 -30.45 0.47 36.34
C GLN A 113 -29.91 1.68 35.58
N ILE A 114 -30.73 2.69 35.41
CA ILE A 114 -30.40 3.89 34.64
C ILE A 114 -29.88 4.97 35.61
N ALA A 115 -28.74 5.58 35.25
CA ALA A 115 -28.19 6.74 35.93
C ALA A 115 -28.12 7.91 34.94
N LEU A 116 -28.84 8.97 35.22
CA LEU A 116 -28.77 10.23 34.47
C LEU A 116 -28.09 11.28 35.36
N GLY A 117 -27.10 11.97 34.80
CA GLY A 117 -26.35 12.96 35.53
C GLY A 117 -25.31 13.65 34.68
N THR A 118 -24.43 14.41 35.32
CA THR A 118 -23.33 15.09 34.62
C THR A 118 -22.13 14.19 34.36
N GLN A 119 -22.04 13.09 35.10
CA GLN A 119 -20.92 12.15 34.99
C GLN A 119 -21.43 10.72 35.17
N ALA A 120 -20.92 9.82 34.34
CA ALA A 120 -21.30 8.42 34.40
C ALA A 120 -20.63 7.72 35.59
N PRO A 121 -21.33 6.79 36.27
CA PRO A 121 -20.72 5.94 37.29
C PRO A 121 -19.62 5.06 36.75
N ILE A 122 -18.66 4.70 37.59
CA ILE A 122 -17.45 3.98 37.19
C ILE A 122 -17.74 2.56 36.67
N ASN A 123 -18.75 1.89 37.25
CA ASN A 123 -19.06 0.48 36.92
C ASN A 123 -20.26 0.37 35.96
N SER A 124 -20.34 1.24 34.97
CA SER A 124 -21.45 1.21 34.02
C SER A 124 -21.19 0.13 32.95
N VAL A 125 -22.24 -0.59 32.59
CA VAL A 125 -22.23 -1.55 31.46
C VAL A 125 -22.16 -0.81 30.13
N GLY A 126 -22.78 0.35 30.07
CA GLY A 126 -22.73 1.26 28.94
C GLY A 126 -23.02 2.68 29.39
N ALA A 127 -22.37 3.64 28.77
CA ALA A 127 -22.57 5.05 29.07
C ALA A 127 -22.39 5.89 27.81
N ILE A 128 -23.16 6.94 27.69
CA ILE A 128 -23.01 7.96 26.65
C ILE A 128 -22.97 9.33 27.33
N ALA A 129 -21.95 10.12 27.01
CA ALA A 129 -21.77 11.46 27.51
C ALA A 129 -21.96 12.47 26.39
N LEU A 130 -22.93 13.35 26.55
CA LEU A 130 -23.25 14.39 25.58
C LEU A 130 -22.51 15.68 25.94
N PRO A 131 -21.86 16.36 24.96
CA PRO A 131 -21.18 17.61 25.24
C PRO A 131 -22.18 18.75 25.51
N SER A 132 -21.75 19.76 26.26
CA SER A 132 -22.57 20.94 26.52
C SER A 132 -22.92 21.74 25.27
N SER A 133 -22.11 21.60 24.21
CA SER A 133 -22.30 22.27 22.93
C SER A 133 -23.22 21.53 21.96
N LEU A 134 -23.84 20.43 22.38
CA LEU A 134 -24.67 19.59 21.54
C LEU A 134 -25.75 20.36 20.76
N LEU A 135 -26.43 21.27 21.42
CA LEU A 135 -27.56 22.04 20.88
C LEU A 135 -27.20 23.46 20.42
N THR A 136 -25.94 23.85 20.48
CA THR A 136 -25.53 25.22 20.17
C THR A 136 -25.55 25.59 18.69
N ASN A 137 -25.50 24.59 17.81
CA ASN A 137 -25.40 24.79 16.35
C ASN A 137 -26.72 24.55 15.64
N LEU A 138 -27.81 24.43 16.35
CA LEU A 138 -29.09 24.24 15.71
C LEU A 138 -29.56 25.52 15.02
N SER A 139 -30.19 25.37 13.85
CA SER A 139 -30.84 26.49 13.20
C SER A 139 -31.97 27.05 14.07
N SER A 140 -32.34 28.28 13.82
CA SER A 140 -33.45 28.91 14.57
C SER A 140 -34.77 28.16 14.40
N GLU A 141 -34.90 27.40 13.31
CA GLU A 141 -36.07 26.57 13.03
C GLU A 141 -36.05 25.26 13.83
N ASP A 142 -34.87 24.71 14.06
CA ASP A 142 -34.68 23.43 14.73
C ASP A 142 -34.62 23.55 16.25
N MET A 143 -34.27 24.72 16.79
CA MET A 143 -34.20 24.93 18.21
C MET A 143 -35.48 24.60 18.98
N PRO A 144 -36.69 24.98 18.53
CA PRO A 144 -37.92 24.58 19.20
C PRO A 144 -38.23 23.12 19.14
N LEU A 145 -37.70 22.42 18.14
CA LEU A 145 -37.90 20.99 17.96
C LEU A 145 -37.04 20.16 18.92
N ALA A 146 -35.96 20.71 19.45
CA ALA A 146 -35.08 20.05 20.40
C ALA A 146 -35.69 20.08 21.81
N SER A 147 -36.82 19.40 22.02
CA SER A 147 -37.59 19.43 23.26
C SER A 147 -37.24 18.31 24.22
N ARG A 148 -36.68 17.23 23.76
CA ARG A 148 -36.32 16.04 24.56
C ARG A 148 -35.14 15.29 23.98
N ILE A 149 -34.45 14.57 24.86
CA ILE A 149 -33.40 13.63 24.48
C ILE A 149 -33.85 12.22 24.88
N ILE A 150 -33.76 11.31 23.98
CA ILE A 150 -34.16 9.93 24.13
C ILE A 150 -32.90 9.07 24.22
N PHE A 151 -32.82 8.24 25.26
CA PHE A 151 -31.72 7.28 25.43
C PHE A 151 -32.25 5.86 25.46
N ASN A 152 -31.60 4.97 24.75
CA ASN A 152 -31.93 3.56 24.72
C ASN A 152 -30.71 2.72 24.99
N PHE A 153 -30.88 1.60 25.67
CA PHE A 153 -29.86 0.61 25.90
C PHE A 153 -30.43 -0.77 25.63
N PHE A 154 -29.82 -1.50 24.66
CA PHE A 154 -30.22 -2.85 24.29
C PHE A 154 -29.22 -3.83 24.92
N GLU A 155 -29.66 -4.59 25.89
CA GLU A 155 -28.85 -5.67 26.48
C GLU A 155 -28.77 -6.87 25.52
N LYS A 156 -29.84 -7.13 24.77
CA LYS A 156 -29.87 -8.11 23.68
C LYS A 156 -29.70 -7.42 22.34
N THR A 157 -28.76 -7.87 21.54
CA THR A 157 -28.35 -7.24 20.29
C THR A 157 -28.96 -7.89 19.04
N THR A 158 -29.98 -8.71 19.22
CA THR A 158 -30.66 -9.44 18.12
C THR A 158 -31.16 -8.52 16.99
N PRO A 159 -31.73 -7.31 17.27
CA PRO A 159 -32.17 -6.41 16.20
C PRO A 159 -31.05 -5.80 15.36
N PHE A 160 -29.81 -5.85 15.85
CA PHE A 160 -28.65 -5.21 15.25
C PHE A 160 -27.77 -6.21 14.50
N GLN A 161 -28.37 -7.15 13.78
CA GLN A 161 -27.63 -8.13 13.00
C GLN A 161 -27.39 -7.63 11.59
N ASP A 162 -26.15 -7.72 11.16
CA ASP A 162 -25.73 -7.31 9.82
C ASP A 162 -25.10 -8.51 9.13
N SER A 163 -25.79 -9.03 8.12
CA SER A 163 -25.31 -10.17 7.34
C SER A 163 -24.13 -9.84 6.43
N SER A 164 -23.85 -8.56 6.23
CA SER A 164 -22.71 -8.12 5.43
C SER A 164 -21.37 -8.13 6.20
N LEU A 165 -21.41 -8.37 7.52
CA LEU A 165 -20.22 -8.51 8.34
C LEU A 165 -19.62 -9.91 8.19
N GLU A 166 -18.52 -10.03 7.47
CA GLU A 166 -17.90 -11.33 7.25
C GLU A 166 -17.03 -11.77 8.42
N ASN A 167 -16.15 -10.88 8.89
CA ASN A 167 -15.15 -11.20 9.91
C ASN A 167 -15.26 -10.28 11.14
N LEU A 168 -16.35 -9.58 11.28
CA LEU A 168 -16.60 -8.68 12.40
C LEU A 168 -17.71 -9.25 13.27
N SER A 169 -17.53 -9.20 14.57
CA SER A 169 -18.57 -9.60 15.54
C SER A 169 -18.82 -8.47 16.52
N LEU A 170 -20.08 -8.27 16.86
CA LEU A 170 -20.47 -7.30 17.89
C LEU A 170 -20.09 -7.85 19.26
N ILE A 171 -19.27 -7.11 20.00
CA ILE A 171 -18.76 -7.50 21.31
C ILE A 171 -19.23 -6.57 22.44
N SER A 172 -20.22 -5.76 22.18
CA SER A 172 -20.81 -4.87 23.19
C SER A 172 -22.30 -4.88 23.08
N ASN A 173 -22.96 -4.35 24.12
CA ASN A 173 -24.35 -3.96 24.04
C ASN A 173 -24.47 -2.72 23.14
N VAL A 174 -25.68 -2.36 22.78
CA VAL A 174 -25.96 -1.19 21.94
C VAL A 174 -26.58 -0.10 22.79
N ILE A 175 -25.98 1.07 22.77
CA ILE A 175 -26.49 2.27 23.42
C ILE A 175 -26.83 3.31 22.37
N SER A 176 -27.94 3.99 22.54
CA SER A 176 -28.48 4.92 21.54
C SER A 176 -28.87 6.23 22.20
N SER A 177 -28.70 7.33 21.50
CA SER A 177 -29.19 8.64 21.89
C SER A 177 -29.72 9.38 20.68
N SER A 178 -30.82 10.09 20.84
CA SER A 178 -31.42 10.94 19.81
C SER A 178 -32.06 12.17 20.45
N VAL A 179 -32.14 13.26 19.68
CA VAL A 179 -32.81 14.49 20.10
C VAL A 179 -34.09 14.63 19.29
N ALA A 180 -35.23 14.37 19.91
CA ALA A 180 -36.57 14.52 19.32
C ALA A 180 -36.61 14.05 17.83
N ASN A 181 -37.08 14.90 16.93
CA ASN A 181 -37.15 14.63 15.49
C ASN A 181 -35.92 15.13 14.71
N LEU A 182 -34.85 15.48 15.41
CA LEU A 182 -33.65 16.05 14.76
C LEU A 182 -32.62 15.01 14.50
N THR A 183 -31.98 15.09 13.31
CA THR A 183 -30.81 14.33 12.99
C THR A 183 -29.58 15.19 13.24
N LEU A 184 -28.79 14.83 14.23
CA LEU A 184 -27.57 15.57 14.59
C LEU A 184 -26.36 14.87 13.99
N SER A 185 -25.65 15.59 13.15
CA SER A 185 -24.40 15.15 12.54
C SER A 185 -23.40 16.30 12.56
N ASP A 186 -22.13 15.96 12.35
CA ASP A 186 -21.03 16.92 12.30
C ASP A 186 -20.96 17.84 13.53
N LEU A 187 -21.06 17.21 14.70
CA LEU A 187 -21.01 17.93 15.98
C LEU A 187 -19.64 18.58 16.19
N LYS A 188 -19.64 19.81 16.72
CA LYS A 188 -18.38 20.50 17.05
C LYS A 188 -17.58 19.79 18.14
N ALA A 189 -18.26 19.28 19.15
CA ALA A 189 -17.67 18.47 20.20
C ALA A 189 -18.25 17.06 20.08
N ASN A 190 -17.40 16.07 20.09
CA ASN A 190 -17.82 14.69 19.90
C ASN A 190 -18.53 14.14 21.13
N VAL A 191 -19.47 13.24 20.89
CA VAL A 191 -20.10 12.43 21.91
C VAL A 191 -19.15 11.34 22.35
N THR A 192 -19.04 11.08 23.64
CA THR A 192 -18.23 10.00 24.19
C THR A 192 -19.12 8.82 24.57
N VAL A 193 -18.82 7.66 24.02
CA VAL A 193 -19.56 6.43 24.29
C VAL A 193 -18.61 5.41 24.92
N THR A 194 -18.97 4.90 26.09
CA THR A 194 -18.20 3.86 26.78
C THR A 194 -19.06 2.60 26.86
N LEU A 195 -18.58 1.51 26.29
CA LEU A 195 -19.30 0.24 26.28
C LEU A 195 -18.42 -0.86 26.85
N GLN A 196 -19.01 -1.66 27.75
CA GLN A 196 -18.34 -2.82 28.30
C GLN A 196 -18.27 -3.92 27.24
N ASN A 197 -17.10 -4.54 27.11
CA ASN A 197 -16.93 -5.65 26.21
C ASN A 197 -17.54 -6.92 26.79
N THR A 198 -18.26 -7.68 25.97
CA THR A 198 -18.87 -8.95 26.41
C THR A 198 -17.83 -10.03 26.66
N ARG A 199 -16.64 -9.88 26.12
CA ARG A 199 -15.48 -10.73 26.36
C ARG A 199 -14.20 -9.90 26.35
N PRO A 200 -13.17 -10.28 27.13
CA PRO A 200 -11.90 -9.56 27.11
C PRO A 200 -11.29 -9.55 25.72
N ILE A 201 -10.70 -8.44 25.32
CA ILE A 201 -10.06 -8.30 24.01
C ILE A 201 -8.59 -8.67 24.13
N GLN A 202 -8.14 -9.57 23.26
CA GLN A 202 -6.73 -9.90 23.11
C GLN A 202 -5.96 -8.77 22.42
N ASP A 203 -4.71 -8.58 22.77
CA ASP A 203 -3.90 -7.46 22.28
C ASP A 203 -3.72 -7.44 20.76
N ASN A 204 -3.76 -8.60 20.14
CA ASN A 204 -3.58 -8.76 18.69
C ASN A 204 -4.84 -8.55 17.86
N LEU A 205 -6.00 -8.37 18.50
CA LEU A 205 -7.26 -8.12 17.80
C LEU A 205 -7.60 -6.64 17.80
N THR A 206 -8.18 -6.16 16.72
CA THR A 206 -8.59 -4.76 16.59
C THR A 206 -10.07 -4.60 16.84
N VAL A 207 -10.43 -3.51 17.52
CA VAL A 207 -11.82 -3.12 17.74
C VAL A 207 -12.16 -1.89 16.93
N ARG A 208 -13.42 -1.79 16.52
CA ARG A 208 -13.94 -0.63 15.80
C ARG A 208 -15.20 -0.12 16.48
N CYS A 209 -15.28 1.20 16.62
CA CYS A 209 -16.52 1.83 17.03
C CYS A 209 -17.42 2.01 15.82
N ALA A 210 -18.66 1.60 15.95
CA ALA A 210 -19.61 1.58 14.84
C ALA A 210 -20.96 2.13 15.28
N PHE A 211 -21.76 2.54 14.31
CA PHE A 211 -23.13 2.94 14.52
C PHE A 211 -24.06 2.21 13.55
N TRP A 212 -25.34 2.12 13.93
CA TRP A 212 -26.33 1.46 13.10
C TRP A 212 -26.86 2.42 12.05
N ASP A 213 -26.69 2.07 10.78
CA ASP A 213 -27.21 2.82 9.64
C ASP A 213 -28.39 2.08 9.03
N PHE A 214 -29.57 2.68 9.10
CA PHE A 214 -30.81 2.09 8.59
C PHE A 214 -30.85 1.95 7.06
N ASN A 215 -30.04 2.71 6.34
CA ASN A 215 -30.04 2.72 4.87
C ASN A 215 -29.16 1.63 4.26
N LYS A 216 -28.30 1.01 5.06
CA LYS A 216 -27.43 -0.05 4.58
C LYS A 216 -28.23 -1.30 4.18
N ASN A 217 -27.61 -2.13 3.34
CA ASN A 217 -28.15 -3.43 2.90
C ASN A 217 -29.56 -3.33 2.29
N GLY A 218 -29.81 -2.28 1.52
CA GLY A 218 -31.12 -2.07 0.90
C GLY A 218 -32.24 -1.76 1.87
N GLY A 219 -31.94 -1.08 2.96
CA GLY A 219 -32.90 -0.68 4.00
C GLY A 219 -33.07 -1.70 5.12
N LYS A 220 -32.29 -2.77 5.12
CA LYS A 220 -32.31 -3.77 6.21
C LYS A 220 -31.50 -3.32 7.42
N GLY A 221 -30.67 -2.28 7.26
CA GLY A 221 -29.79 -1.79 8.28
C GLY A 221 -28.44 -2.52 8.30
N GLY A 222 -27.47 -1.87 8.84
CA GLY A 222 -26.12 -2.41 8.99
C GLY A 222 -25.21 -1.50 9.78
N TRP A 223 -24.03 -2.00 10.12
CA TRP A 223 -23.04 -1.25 10.87
C TRP A 223 -22.17 -0.39 9.95
N SER A 224 -21.98 0.87 10.32
CA SER A 224 -21.14 1.83 9.65
C SER A 224 -20.14 2.44 10.63
N TYR A 225 -19.02 2.95 10.13
CA TYR A 225 -17.93 3.46 10.96
C TYR A 225 -17.70 4.97 10.81
N GLU A 226 -18.40 5.58 9.89
CA GLU A 226 -18.18 6.98 9.53
C GLU A 226 -18.45 7.91 10.70
N GLY A 227 -17.50 8.77 11.01
CA GLY A 227 -17.63 9.72 12.09
C GLY A 227 -17.40 9.16 13.50
N CYS A 228 -17.09 7.88 13.65
CA CYS A 228 -16.78 7.25 14.93
C CYS A 228 -15.34 6.77 14.99
N MET A 229 -14.69 7.00 16.14
CA MET A 229 -13.31 6.56 16.37
C MET A 229 -13.17 5.95 17.76
N VAL A 230 -12.23 5.02 17.88
CA VAL A 230 -11.84 4.48 19.20
C VAL A 230 -10.93 5.49 19.89
N LYS A 231 -11.38 6.03 21.01
CA LYS A 231 -10.59 6.95 21.83
C LYS A 231 -9.63 6.20 22.74
N GLU A 232 -10.13 5.16 23.39
CA GLU A 232 -9.37 4.36 24.33
C GLU A 232 -9.85 2.92 24.29
N ARG A 233 -8.91 2.01 24.24
CA ARG A 233 -9.17 0.57 24.24
C ARG A 233 -8.67 0.00 25.55
N ARG A 234 -9.57 -0.61 26.32
CA ARG A 234 -9.24 -1.37 27.53
C ARG A 234 -9.66 -2.82 27.36
N ALA A 235 -9.13 -3.69 28.20
CA ALA A 235 -9.45 -5.10 28.09
C ALA A 235 -10.94 -5.40 28.23
N ASN A 236 -11.60 -4.72 29.14
CA ASN A 236 -12.99 -4.97 29.49
C ASN A 236 -13.98 -3.93 28.96
N GLU A 237 -13.51 -2.81 28.47
CA GLU A 237 -14.37 -1.75 27.93
C GLU A 237 -13.69 -1.02 26.78
N THR A 238 -14.50 -0.39 25.94
CA THR A 238 -14.03 0.41 24.80
C THR A 238 -14.67 1.81 24.90
N VAL A 239 -13.85 2.84 24.80
CA VAL A 239 -14.30 4.23 24.77
C VAL A 239 -14.26 4.74 23.34
N CYS A 240 -15.40 5.18 22.84
CA CYS A 240 -15.58 5.70 21.49
C CYS A 240 -15.89 7.18 21.50
N THR A 241 -15.49 7.90 20.45
CA THR A 241 -15.94 9.26 20.17
C THR A 241 -16.59 9.31 18.80
N CYS A 242 -17.78 9.91 18.74
CA CYS A 242 -18.52 10.02 17.49
C CYS A 242 -19.04 11.46 17.31
N ASN A 243 -19.16 11.90 16.06
CA ASN A 243 -19.59 13.25 15.72
C ASN A 243 -21.10 13.35 15.42
N HIS A 244 -21.86 12.33 15.74
CA HIS A 244 -23.31 12.28 15.54
C HIS A 244 -24.00 11.51 16.66
N LEU A 245 -25.34 11.60 16.72
CA LEU A 245 -26.15 10.80 17.62
C LEU A 245 -26.88 9.70 16.86
N THR A 246 -26.64 8.48 17.22
CA THR A 246 -27.24 7.26 16.64
C THR A 246 -27.20 6.13 17.66
N SER A 247 -27.33 4.90 17.20
CA SER A 247 -27.13 3.69 18.01
C SER A 247 -25.69 3.21 17.83
N PHE A 248 -24.96 3.10 18.93
CA PHE A 248 -23.52 2.82 18.93
C PHE A 248 -23.23 1.41 19.45
N GLY A 249 -22.25 0.77 18.84
CA GLY A 249 -21.74 -0.52 19.27
C GLY A 249 -20.25 -0.65 18.98
N VAL A 250 -19.65 -1.70 19.52
CA VAL A 250 -18.23 -2.03 19.32
C VAL A 250 -18.12 -3.35 18.57
N LEU A 251 -17.42 -3.34 17.46
CA LEU A 251 -17.17 -4.50 16.64
C LEU A 251 -15.73 -4.98 16.84
N LEU A 252 -15.58 -6.27 17.01
CA LEU A 252 -14.28 -6.94 17.07
C LEU A 252 -13.97 -7.55 15.70
N ASP A 253 -12.80 -7.25 15.19
CA ASP A 253 -12.32 -7.83 13.95
C ASP A 253 -11.71 -9.20 14.22
N LEU A 254 -12.39 -10.24 13.76
CA LEU A 254 -11.96 -11.62 13.85
C LEU A 254 -11.10 -12.07 12.68
N SER A 255 -10.86 -11.19 11.70
CA SER A 255 -10.07 -11.56 10.54
C SER A 255 -8.62 -11.79 10.98
N ARG A 256 -8.20 -13.02 10.87
CA ARG A 256 -6.79 -13.41 11.09
C ARG A 256 -5.91 -12.96 9.91
N ASN A 257 -6.50 -12.35 8.89
CA ASN A 257 -5.82 -11.86 7.70
C ASN A 257 -5.08 -10.54 7.93
N SER A 258 -5.23 -9.94 9.12
CA SER A 258 -4.41 -8.81 9.54
C SER A 258 -3.58 -9.23 10.76
N PRO A 259 -2.50 -9.98 10.55
CA PRO A 259 -1.67 -10.48 11.65
C PRO A 259 -0.88 -9.39 12.34
N LEU A 260 -1.00 -8.16 11.86
CA LEU A 260 -0.25 -7.02 12.36
C LEU A 260 -1.05 -6.28 13.42
N SER A 261 -0.41 -5.94 14.54
CA SER A 261 -0.96 -4.99 15.48
C SER A 261 -1.11 -3.61 14.81
N PRO A 262 -2.03 -2.74 15.28
CA PRO A 262 -2.15 -1.39 14.73
C PRO A 262 -0.84 -0.59 14.78
N ILE A 263 -0.01 -0.80 15.80
CA ILE A 263 1.30 -0.16 15.92
C ILE A 263 2.24 -0.62 14.80
N GLN A 264 2.27 -1.92 14.51
CA GLN A 264 3.08 -2.47 13.42
C GLN A 264 2.62 -1.97 12.06
N THR A 265 1.31 -1.87 11.84
CA THR A 265 0.74 -1.25 10.63
C THR A 265 1.21 0.19 10.47
N LEU A 266 1.20 0.97 11.54
CA LEU A 266 1.66 2.36 11.53
C LEU A 266 3.15 2.45 11.21
N VAL A 267 3.97 1.63 11.84
CA VAL A 267 5.42 1.59 11.58
C VAL A 267 5.71 1.20 10.13
N LEU A 268 5.04 0.17 9.60
CA LEU A 268 5.20 -0.23 8.20
C LEU A 268 4.76 0.87 7.24
N THR A 269 3.69 1.59 7.57
CA THR A 269 3.21 2.72 6.77
C THR A 269 4.27 3.83 6.71
N PHE A 270 4.86 4.20 7.84
CA PHE A 270 5.93 5.19 7.87
C PHE A 270 7.16 4.74 7.08
N ILE A 271 7.58 3.49 7.26
CA ILE A 271 8.73 2.93 6.51
C ILE A 271 8.44 3.00 5.00
N THR A 272 7.26 2.61 4.59
CA THR A 272 6.87 2.60 3.18
C THR A 272 6.87 4.00 2.58
N TYR A 273 6.25 4.97 3.25
CA TYR A 273 6.17 6.33 2.71
C TYR A 273 7.53 7.04 2.70
N ILE A 274 8.30 6.90 3.76
CA ILE A 274 9.66 7.48 3.82
C ILE A 274 10.54 6.83 2.74
N GLY A 275 10.49 5.51 2.62
CA GLY A 275 11.26 4.77 1.62
C GLY A 275 10.86 5.17 0.19
N CYS A 276 9.58 5.28 -0.10
CA CYS A 276 9.10 5.73 -1.42
C CYS A 276 9.52 7.17 -1.72
N GLY A 277 9.50 8.06 -0.73
CA GLY A 277 9.98 9.43 -0.89
C GLY A 277 11.46 9.51 -1.22
N ILE A 278 12.28 8.78 -0.46
CA ILE A 278 13.72 8.69 -0.70
C ILE A 278 14.00 8.10 -2.09
N SER A 279 13.32 7.00 -2.43
CA SER A 279 13.46 6.39 -3.76
C SER A 279 13.07 7.33 -4.89
N ALA A 280 11.99 8.09 -4.73
CA ALA A 280 11.55 9.05 -5.74
C ALA A 280 12.61 10.13 -5.98
N ILE A 281 13.21 10.66 -4.91
CA ILE A 281 14.27 11.66 -5.02
C ILE A 281 15.48 11.10 -5.77
N PHE A 282 15.97 9.94 -5.35
CA PHE A 282 17.16 9.35 -5.96
C PHE A 282 16.93 8.80 -7.35
N LEU A 283 15.72 8.30 -7.66
CA LEU A 283 15.34 7.92 -9.02
C LEU A 283 15.27 9.14 -9.94
N SER A 284 14.79 10.27 -9.44
CA SER A 284 14.80 11.54 -10.19
C SER A 284 16.22 11.94 -10.55
N VAL A 285 17.14 11.88 -9.57
CA VAL A 285 18.56 12.18 -9.80
C VAL A 285 19.16 11.23 -10.83
N THR A 286 18.92 9.93 -10.70
CA THR A 286 19.39 8.92 -11.64
C THR A 286 18.88 9.19 -13.05
N LEU A 287 17.59 9.42 -13.18
CA LEU A 287 16.93 9.65 -14.46
C LEU A 287 17.46 10.92 -15.14
N VAL A 288 17.58 12.03 -14.39
CA VAL A 288 18.14 13.28 -14.91
C VAL A 288 19.60 13.07 -15.34
N THR A 289 20.39 12.36 -14.56
CA THR A 289 21.80 12.08 -14.88
C THR A 289 21.92 11.30 -16.19
N TYR A 290 21.17 10.22 -16.35
CA TYR A 290 21.23 9.39 -17.56
C TYR A 290 20.64 10.07 -18.78
N ILE A 291 19.64 10.92 -18.62
CA ILE A 291 19.05 11.68 -19.73
C ILE A 291 19.97 12.83 -20.17
N ALA A 292 20.53 13.55 -19.19
CA ALA A 292 21.36 14.73 -19.46
C ALA A 292 22.71 14.37 -20.11
N PHE A 293 23.29 13.25 -19.71
CA PHE A 293 24.63 12.85 -20.18
C PHE A 293 24.52 11.75 -21.23
N GLU A 294 24.62 12.13 -22.47
CA GLU A 294 24.53 11.20 -23.61
C GLU A 294 25.61 10.11 -23.56
N LYS A 295 26.79 10.43 -23.06
CA LYS A 295 27.92 9.48 -23.00
C LYS A 295 27.60 8.26 -22.12
N ILE A 296 26.75 8.39 -21.11
CA ILE A 296 26.40 7.32 -20.20
C ILE A 296 25.32 6.41 -20.80
N ARG A 297 24.40 6.95 -21.59
CA ARG A 297 23.22 6.23 -22.11
C ARG A 297 23.40 5.62 -23.51
N ARG A 298 24.62 5.43 -23.96
CA ARG A 298 24.86 4.90 -25.31
C ARG A 298 24.55 3.42 -25.46
N ASP A 299 24.74 2.65 -24.41
CA ASP A 299 24.54 1.21 -24.43
C ASP A 299 23.09 0.84 -24.07
N TYR A 300 22.69 -0.36 -24.48
CA TYR A 300 21.34 -0.86 -24.23
C TYR A 300 21.01 -1.01 -22.74
N PRO A 301 21.91 -1.53 -21.88
CA PRO A 301 21.59 -1.61 -20.45
C PRO A 301 21.23 -0.27 -19.83
N SER A 302 21.94 0.80 -20.20
CA SER A 302 21.63 2.14 -19.70
C SER A 302 20.28 2.66 -20.19
N LYS A 303 19.92 2.38 -21.44
CA LYS A 303 18.62 2.75 -22.00
C LYS A 303 17.46 2.02 -21.31
N ILE A 304 17.65 0.74 -21.02
CA ILE A 304 16.66 -0.06 -20.28
C ILE A 304 16.57 0.43 -18.83
N LEU A 305 17.69 0.77 -18.22
CA LEU A 305 17.72 1.35 -16.87
C LEU A 305 16.94 2.67 -16.80
N ILE A 306 17.06 3.53 -17.80
CA ILE A 306 16.28 4.77 -17.89
C ILE A 306 14.79 4.47 -17.84
N GLN A 307 14.32 3.50 -18.62
CA GLN A 307 12.92 3.12 -18.66
C GLN A 307 12.45 2.55 -17.33
N LEU A 308 13.24 1.67 -16.73
CA LEU A 308 12.93 1.11 -15.42
C LEU A 308 12.88 2.19 -14.34
N CYS A 309 13.83 3.11 -14.33
CA CYS A 309 13.85 4.22 -13.39
C CYS A 309 12.65 5.15 -13.57
N ALA A 310 12.26 5.44 -14.81
CA ALA A 310 11.07 6.23 -15.10
C ALA A 310 9.81 5.53 -14.57
N ALA A 311 9.68 4.23 -14.81
CA ALA A 311 8.54 3.44 -14.33
C ALA A 311 8.47 3.42 -12.80
N LEU A 312 9.59 3.17 -12.13
CA LEU A 312 9.66 3.15 -10.67
C LEU A 312 9.41 4.53 -10.06
N LEU A 313 9.93 5.59 -10.68
CA LEU A 313 9.67 6.96 -10.23
C LEU A 313 8.18 7.29 -10.29
N LEU A 314 7.54 6.98 -11.41
CA LEU A 314 6.11 7.21 -11.58
C LEU A 314 5.29 6.35 -10.62
N LEU A 315 5.71 5.10 -10.40
CA LEU A 315 5.07 4.22 -9.42
C LEU A 315 5.15 4.82 -8.01
N ASN A 316 6.32 5.27 -7.59
CA ASN A 316 6.49 5.86 -6.26
C ASN A 316 5.71 7.17 -6.10
N LEU A 317 5.70 8.01 -7.11
CA LEU A 317 4.95 9.29 -7.07
C LEU A 317 3.45 9.04 -7.00
N VAL A 318 2.92 8.12 -7.80
CA VAL A 318 1.49 7.77 -7.78
C VAL A 318 1.13 7.10 -6.45
N PHE A 319 1.99 6.27 -5.91
CA PHE A 319 1.77 5.64 -4.61
C PHE A 319 1.68 6.68 -3.48
N LEU A 320 2.57 7.66 -3.46
CA LEU A 320 2.52 8.76 -2.49
C LEU A 320 1.27 9.63 -2.67
N LEU A 321 0.88 9.87 -3.92
CA LEU A 321 -0.32 10.64 -4.24
C LEU A 321 -1.59 9.89 -3.85
N ASP A 322 -1.61 8.57 -3.96
CA ASP A 322 -2.77 7.73 -3.66
C ASP A 322 -3.22 7.90 -2.21
N SER A 323 -2.29 7.90 -1.26
CA SER A 323 -2.62 8.08 0.15
C SER A 323 -3.31 9.42 0.42
N TRP A 324 -2.91 10.46 -0.29
CA TRP A 324 -3.51 11.79 -0.16
C TRP A 324 -4.89 11.86 -0.82
N ILE A 325 -5.04 11.25 -2.00
CA ILE A 325 -6.31 11.24 -2.75
C ILE A 325 -7.37 10.39 -2.03
N ALA A 326 -6.98 9.31 -1.36
CA ALA A 326 -7.89 8.46 -0.60
C ALA A 326 -8.65 9.24 0.49
N LEU A 327 -8.06 10.33 1.01
CA LEU A 327 -8.70 11.18 2.03
C LEU A 327 -9.91 11.95 1.50
N TYR A 328 -9.99 12.21 0.19
CA TYR A 328 -11.05 13.04 -0.39
C TYR A 328 -12.31 12.27 -0.80
N ASN A 329 -12.30 10.94 -0.79
CA ASN A 329 -13.45 10.09 -1.11
C ASN A 329 -14.14 10.39 -2.46
N ILE A 330 -13.40 10.89 -3.43
CA ILE A 330 -13.92 11.13 -4.79
C ILE A 330 -13.73 9.84 -5.59
N ARG A 331 -14.83 9.18 -5.92
CA ARG A 331 -14.81 7.87 -6.58
C ARG A 331 -14.05 7.88 -7.91
N GLY A 332 -14.32 8.83 -8.80
CA GLY A 332 -13.68 8.91 -10.10
C GLY A 332 -12.17 9.14 -9.99
N LEU A 333 -11.76 10.00 -9.08
CA LEU A 333 -10.34 10.29 -8.81
C LEU A 333 -9.64 9.07 -8.21
N CYS A 334 -10.27 8.39 -7.28
CA CYS A 334 -9.73 7.18 -6.66
C CYS A 334 -9.56 6.06 -7.70
N ILE A 335 -10.54 5.83 -8.56
CA ILE A 335 -10.43 4.85 -9.64
C ILE A 335 -9.28 5.20 -10.59
N THR A 336 -9.15 6.47 -10.96
CA THR A 336 -8.09 6.95 -11.85
C THR A 336 -6.71 6.68 -11.24
N VAL A 337 -6.52 7.02 -9.97
CA VAL A 337 -5.24 6.80 -9.28
C VAL A 337 -4.94 5.31 -9.12
N ALA A 338 -5.94 4.50 -8.80
CA ALA A 338 -5.78 3.05 -8.71
C ALA A 338 -5.37 2.43 -10.05
N VAL A 339 -5.97 2.90 -11.14
CA VAL A 339 -5.61 2.47 -12.50
C VAL A 339 -4.17 2.82 -12.83
N PHE A 340 -3.74 4.06 -12.57
CA PHE A 340 -2.36 4.47 -12.80
C PHE A 340 -1.36 3.71 -11.93
N LEU A 341 -1.71 3.49 -10.67
CA LEU A 341 -0.85 2.73 -9.76
C LEU A 341 -0.63 1.30 -10.25
N HIS A 342 -1.71 0.62 -10.64
CA HIS A 342 -1.64 -0.72 -11.22
C HIS A 342 -0.83 -0.74 -12.50
N TYR A 343 -1.06 0.22 -13.38
CA TYR A 343 -0.34 0.34 -14.65
C TYR A 343 1.17 0.49 -14.43
N PHE A 344 1.58 1.43 -13.58
CA PHE A 344 3.00 1.67 -13.33
C PHE A 344 3.67 0.51 -12.59
N LEU A 345 2.93 -0.18 -11.72
CA LEU A 345 3.43 -1.39 -11.09
C LEU A 345 3.72 -2.48 -12.12
N LEU A 346 2.79 -2.74 -13.02
CA LEU A 346 2.97 -3.73 -14.08
C LEU A 346 4.07 -3.31 -15.07
N VAL A 347 4.18 -2.03 -15.37
CA VAL A 347 5.27 -1.50 -16.22
C VAL A 347 6.62 -1.76 -15.55
N SER A 348 6.73 -1.51 -14.25
CA SER A 348 7.96 -1.77 -13.51
C SER A 348 8.32 -3.24 -13.52
N PHE A 349 7.36 -4.13 -13.28
CA PHE A 349 7.58 -5.58 -13.37
C PHE A 349 8.02 -6.00 -14.78
N THR A 350 7.37 -5.46 -15.80
CA THR A 350 7.68 -5.77 -17.20
C THR A 350 9.09 -5.32 -17.56
N TRP A 351 9.52 -4.14 -17.13
CA TRP A 351 10.88 -3.67 -17.39
C TRP A 351 11.92 -4.47 -16.62
N MET A 352 11.62 -4.94 -15.40
CA MET A 352 12.48 -5.90 -14.71
C MET A 352 12.63 -7.20 -15.52
N GLY A 353 11.53 -7.70 -16.06
CA GLY A 353 11.52 -8.88 -16.94
C GLY A 353 12.25 -8.64 -18.26
N LEU A 354 12.10 -7.48 -18.86
CA LEU A 354 12.83 -7.11 -20.08
C LEU A 354 14.33 -6.95 -19.82
N GLU A 355 14.71 -6.47 -18.64
CA GLU A 355 16.11 -6.47 -18.23
C GLU A 355 16.69 -7.90 -18.22
N ALA A 356 15.95 -8.84 -17.61
CA ALA A 356 16.32 -10.25 -17.61
C ALA A 356 16.38 -10.83 -19.03
N PHE A 357 15.43 -10.48 -19.87
CA PHE A 357 15.41 -10.91 -21.28
C PHE A 357 16.61 -10.34 -22.07
N HIS A 358 16.94 -9.07 -21.83
CA HIS A 358 18.12 -8.45 -22.42
C HIS A 358 19.41 -9.18 -22.00
N MET A 359 19.52 -9.54 -20.72
CA MET A 359 20.65 -10.34 -20.22
C MET A 359 20.73 -11.70 -20.91
N TYR A 360 19.58 -12.36 -21.10
CA TYR A 360 19.51 -13.61 -21.81
C TYR A 360 20.04 -13.47 -23.25
N LEU A 361 19.59 -12.45 -23.97
CA LEU A 361 20.07 -12.18 -25.33
C LEU A 361 21.57 -11.88 -25.35
N ALA A 362 22.06 -11.12 -24.37
CA ALA A 362 23.45 -10.72 -24.30
C ALA A 362 24.40 -11.88 -23.92
N LEU A 363 23.97 -12.76 -23.01
CA LEU A 363 24.83 -13.80 -22.45
C LEU A 363 24.69 -15.16 -23.13
N VAL A 364 23.49 -15.51 -23.61
CA VAL A 364 23.19 -16.83 -24.14
C VAL A 364 23.13 -16.82 -25.68
N LYS A 365 22.55 -15.77 -26.26
CA LYS A 365 22.37 -15.66 -27.72
C LYS A 365 23.18 -14.53 -28.34
N VAL A 366 24.42 -14.35 -27.94
CA VAL A 366 25.27 -13.23 -28.37
C VAL A 366 25.38 -13.12 -29.88
N PHE A 367 25.35 -14.23 -30.60
CA PHE A 367 25.61 -14.25 -32.04
C PHE A 367 24.40 -14.46 -32.96
N ASN A 368 23.27 -14.88 -32.41
CA ASN A 368 22.15 -15.35 -33.23
C ASN A 368 20.95 -14.39 -33.26
N THR A 369 20.97 -13.30 -32.49
CA THR A 369 19.81 -12.41 -32.42
C THR A 369 20.21 -11.01 -32.80
N TYR A 370 19.87 -10.61 -34.00
CA TYR A 370 19.79 -9.22 -34.37
C TYR A 370 18.33 -8.78 -34.32
N VAL A 371 17.97 -7.99 -33.32
CA VAL A 371 16.64 -7.41 -33.23
C VAL A 371 16.73 -5.97 -33.71
N ARG A 372 16.15 -5.72 -34.88
CA ARG A 372 16.10 -4.37 -35.42
C ARG A 372 15.23 -3.47 -34.54
N LYS A 373 15.68 -2.26 -34.25
CA LYS A 373 15.01 -1.31 -33.37
C LYS A 373 14.74 -1.90 -31.99
N TYR A 374 15.76 -2.42 -31.40
CA TYR A 374 15.73 -3.19 -30.16
C TYR A 374 15.01 -2.45 -29.03
N ILE A 375 15.41 -1.21 -28.77
CA ILE A 375 14.82 -0.41 -27.68
C ILE A 375 13.37 -0.03 -27.99
N LEU A 376 13.05 0.24 -29.25
CA LEU A 376 11.68 0.56 -29.65
C LEU A 376 10.74 -0.62 -29.36
N LYS A 377 11.16 -1.83 -29.72
CA LYS A 377 10.38 -3.04 -29.44
C LYS A 377 10.23 -3.29 -27.95
N PHE A 378 11.29 -3.08 -27.18
CA PHE A 378 11.25 -3.20 -25.73
C PHE A 378 10.30 -2.15 -25.11
N CYS A 379 10.33 -0.92 -25.57
CA CYS A 379 9.40 0.11 -25.10
C CYS A 379 7.94 -0.23 -25.43
N ILE A 380 7.67 -0.75 -26.61
CA ILE A 380 6.32 -1.17 -26.99
C ILE A 380 5.82 -2.28 -26.06
N VAL A 381 6.65 -3.29 -25.78
CA VAL A 381 6.28 -4.36 -24.86
C VAL A 381 6.18 -3.84 -23.43
N GLY A 382 7.16 -3.10 -22.96
CA GLY A 382 7.26 -2.66 -21.57
C GLY A 382 6.15 -1.68 -21.15
N TRP A 383 5.72 -0.81 -22.06
CA TRP A 383 4.66 0.16 -21.80
C TRP A 383 3.31 -0.26 -22.36
N GLY A 384 3.28 -1.08 -23.39
CA GLY A 384 2.06 -1.49 -24.08
C GLY A 384 1.36 -2.70 -23.47
N VAL A 385 2.08 -3.74 -23.10
CA VAL A 385 1.49 -4.95 -22.51
C VAL A 385 0.77 -4.65 -21.20
N PRO A 386 1.37 -3.90 -20.24
CA PRO A 386 0.63 -3.48 -19.06
C PRO A 386 -0.59 -2.64 -19.37
N LEU A 387 -0.53 -1.80 -20.39
CA LEU A 387 -1.67 -0.98 -20.82
C LEU A 387 -2.84 -1.86 -21.28
N VAL A 388 -2.57 -2.92 -22.03
CA VAL A 388 -3.57 -3.88 -22.47
C VAL A 388 -4.20 -4.60 -21.27
N VAL A 389 -3.38 -5.05 -20.33
CA VAL A 389 -3.86 -5.74 -19.12
C VAL A 389 -4.77 -4.84 -18.28
N VAL A 390 -4.33 -3.63 -18.00
CA VAL A 390 -5.12 -2.65 -17.25
C VAL A 390 -6.39 -2.27 -18.00
N GLY A 391 -6.31 -2.09 -19.31
CA GLY A 391 -7.46 -1.80 -20.16
C GLY A 391 -8.51 -2.90 -20.14
N ILE A 392 -8.10 -4.16 -20.15
CA ILE A 392 -9.00 -5.30 -20.04
C ILE A 392 -9.71 -5.31 -18.68
N VAL A 393 -8.96 -5.13 -17.60
CA VAL A 393 -9.53 -5.10 -16.24
C VAL A 393 -10.54 -3.97 -16.11
N LEU A 394 -10.21 -2.79 -16.63
CA LEU A 394 -11.10 -1.62 -16.59
C LEU A 394 -12.34 -1.83 -17.47
N ALA A 395 -12.20 -2.48 -18.63
CA ALA A 395 -13.29 -2.73 -19.56
C ALA A 395 -14.32 -3.76 -19.02
N ILE A 396 -13.85 -4.76 -18.26
CA ILE A 396 -14.74 -5.75 -17.65
C ILE A 396 -15.66 -5.07 -16.65
N THR A 397 -15.12 -4.33 -15.70
CA THR A 397 -15.89 -3.55 -14.72
C THR A 397 -14.99 -2.45 -14.15
N PRO A 398 -15.33 -1.16 -14.30
CA PRO A 398 -14.58 -0.09 -13.69
C PRO A 398 -14.52 -0.18 -12.16
N ASN A 399 -15.47 -0.87 -11.52
CA ASN A 399 -15.54 -1.07 -10.08
C ASN A 399 -14.46 -2.05 -9.54
N ASN A 400 -13.69 -2.70 -10.41
CA ASN A 400 -12.53 -3.48 -10.00
C ASN A 400 -11.45 -2.60 -9.34
N TYR A 401 -11.48 -1.31 -9.60
CA TYR A 401 -10.64 -0.32 -8.97
C TYR A 401 -11.47 0.57 -8.05
N GLY A 402 -10.95 0.94 -6.93
CA GLY A 402 -11.62 1.86 -6.01
C GLY A 402 -11.02 1.86 -4.62
N LEU A 403 -11.71 2.54 -3.70
CA LEU A 403 -11.29 2.65 -2.31
C LEU A 403 -11.49 1.32 -1.59
N GLY A 404 -10.44 0.83 -0.95
CA GLY A 404 -10.46 -0.38 -0.14
C GLY A 404 -9.75 -0.18 1.18
N SER A 405 -10.08 -1.01 2.17
CA SER A 405 -9.47 -1.00 3.49
C SER A 405 -8.49 -2.16 3.60
N TYR A 406 -7.20 -1.86 3.76
CA TYR A 406 -6.12 -2.85 3.73
C TYR A 406 -5.39 -3.03 5.05
N GLY A 407 -5.67 -2.18 6.04
CA GLY A 407 -5.08 -2.24 7.36
C GLY A 407 -5.87 -1.39 8.33
N LYS A 408 -5.37 -1.26 9.57
CA LYS A 408 -6.02 -0.45 10.60
C LYS A 408 -4.98 0.34 11.39
N PHE A 409 -5.26 1.61 11.60
CA PHE A 409 -4.46 2.45 12.47
C PHE A 409 -4.77 2.18 13.96
N PRO A 410 -3.90 2.62 14.90
CA PRO A 410 -4.12 2.41 16.34
C PRO A 410 -5.44 2.97 16.87
N ASN A 411 -5.99 4.00 16.22
CA ASN A 411 -7.28 4.57 16.57
C ASN A 411 -8.49 3.76 16.09
N GLY A 412 -8.27 2.62 15.44
CA GLY A 412 -9.32 1.76 14.89
C GLY A 412 -9.86 2.20 13.55
N SER A 413 -9.43 3.34 12.99
CA SER A 413 -9.82 3.75 11.65
C SER A 413 -9.17 2.85 10.60
N PRO A 414 -9.90 2.51 9.50
CA PRO A 414 -9.31 1.72 8.43
C PRO A 414 -8.23 2.50 7.69
N ASP A 415 -7.17 1.81 7.29
CA ASP A 415 -6.19 2.33 6.35
C ASP A 415 -6.77 2.19 4.95
N GLU A 416 -7.35 3.27 4.45
CA GLU A 416 -8.01 3.30 3.14
C GLU A 416 -7.01 3.65 2.05
N PHE A 417 -7.15 2.95 0.92
CA PHE A 417 -6.20 3.05 -0.19
C PHE A 417 -6.93 2.80 -1.51
N CYS A 418 -6.62 3.58 -2.53
CA CYS A 418 -7.20 3.38 -3.86
C CYS A 418 -6.42 2.30 -4.61
N TRP A 419 -7.03 1.13 -4.78
CA TRP A 419 -6.38 -0.04 -5.38
C TRP A 419 -7.41 -0.95 -6.03
N ILE A 420 -7.00 -2.16 -6.39
CA ILE A 420 -7.88 -3.17 -6.95
C ILE A 420 -8.76 -3.76 -5.85
N ASN A 421 -10.08 -3.66 -6.01
CA ASN A 421 -11.04 -4.19 -5.04
C ASN A 421 -11.42 -5.65 -5.29
N ASN A 422 -11.24 -6.12 -6.52
CA ASN A 422 -11.59 -7.49 -6.89
C ASN A 422 -10.39 -8.42 -6.62
N ASN A 423 -10.55 -9.36 -5.71
CA ASN A 423 -9.48 -10.29 -5.36
C ASN A 423 -9.04 -11.16 -6.53
N ILE A 424 -9.97 -11.60 -7.38
CA ILE A 424 -9.65 -12.41 -8.56
C ILE A 424 -8.80 -11.61 -9.54
N ALA A 425 -9.19 -10.37 -9.82
CA ALA A 425 -8.43 -9.47 -10.68
C ALA A 425 -7.03 -9.21 -10.11
N PHE A 426 -6.93 -9.00 -8.82
CA PHE A 426 -5.63 -8.82 -8.14
C PHE A 426 -4.73 -10.05 -8.29
N TYR A 427 -5.24 -11.24 -7.99
CA TYR A 427 -4.44 -12.46 -8.08
C TYR A 427 -3.99 -12.76 -9.51
N ILE A 428 -4.84 -12.52 -10.50
CA ILE A 428 -4.50 -12.77 -11.91
C ILE A 428 -3.56 -11.70 -12.45
N THR A 429 -3.91 -10.43 -12.28
CA THR A 429 -3.21 -9.34 -12.98
C THR A 429 -2.01 -8.78 -12.24
N VAL A 430 -1.90 -8.98 -10.95
CA VAL A 430 -0.76 -8.52 -10.15
C VAL A 430 0.10 -9.71 -9.72
N VAL A 431 -0.47 -10.62 -8.95
CA VAL A 431 0.29 -11.73 -8.37
C VAL A 431 0.74 -12.73 -9.43
N GLY A 432 -0.14 -13.14 -10.32
CA GLY A 432 0.18 -14.06 -11.40
C GLY A 432 1.18 -13.46 -12.38
N TYR A 433 0.96 -12.21 -12.75
CA TYR A 433 1.87 -11.45 -13.62
C TYR A 433 3.27 -11.35 -12.99
N PHE A 434 3.32 -10.98 -11.73
CA PHE A 434 4.58 -10.89 -11.00
C PHE A 434 5.27 -12.26 -10.87
N CYS A 435 4.53 -13.34 -10.60
CA CYS A 435 5.10 -14.68 -10.50
C CYS A 435 5.78 -15.12 -11.79
N MET A 436 5.16 -14.84 -12.93
CA MET A 436 5.76 -15.17 -14.24
C MET A 436 7.08 -14.42 -14.45
N ILE A 437 7.06 -13.12 -14.19
CA ILE A 437 8.24 -12.27 -14.35
C ILE A 437 9.32 -12.64 -13.32
N PHE A 438 8.93 -12.92 -12.09
CA PHE A 438 9.85 -13.29 -11.01
C PHE A 438 10.58 -14.61 -11.32
N LEU A 439 9.87 -15.61 -11.83
CA LEU A 439 10.50 -16.87 -12.24
C LEU A 439 11.53 -16.65 -13.34
N LEU A 440 11.19 -15.83 -14.34
CA LEU A 440 12.14 -15.45 -15.39
C LEU A 440 13.37 -14.73 -14.81
N ASN A 441 13.14 -13.79 -13.91
CA ASN A 441 14.21 -13.01 -13.31
C ASN A 441 15.13 -13.86 -12.43
N VAL A 442 14.57 -14.75 -11.63
CA VAL A 442 15.34 -15.70 -10.80
C VAL A 442 16.16 -16.63 -11.68
N GLY A 443 15.57 -17.14 -12.75
CA GLY A 443 16.29 -17.96 -13.72
C GLY A 443 17.50 -17.24 -14.31
N MET A 444 17.29 -16.00 -14.74
CA MET A 444 18.39 -15.18 -15.27
C MET A 444 19.41 -14.79 -14.20
N PHE A 445 18.95 -14.51 -12.99
CA PHE A 445 19.87 -14.24 -11.88
C PHE A 445 20.82 -15.42 -11.63
N ILE A 446 20.28 -16.64 -11.63
CA ILE A 446 21.07 -17.86 -11.46
C ILE A 446 22.05 -18.02 -12.63
N VAL A 447 21.60 -17.80 -13.87
CA VAL A 447 22.48 -17.89 -15.07
C VAL A 447 23.62 -16.88 -14.99
N VAL A 448 23.34 -15.64 -14.59
CA VAL A 448 24.37 -14.61 -14.44
C VAL A 448 25.37 -14.99 -13.34
N LEU A 449 24.90 -15.53 -12.21
CA LEU A 449 25.77 -15.99 -11.14
C LEU A 449 26.67 -17.13 -11.59
N ILE A 450 26.14 -18.08 -12.35
CA ILE A 450 26.93 -19.20 -12.92
C ILE A 450 28.01 -18.67 -13.86
N GLN A 451 27.65 -17.74 -14.74
CA GLN A 451 28.60 -17.12 -15.66
C GLN A 451 29.70 -16.36 -14.90
N LEU A 452 29.32 -15.64 -13.86
CA LEU A 452 30.26 -14.92 -13.01
C LEU A 452 31.26 -15.87 -12.32
N CYS A 453 30.75 -16.99 -11.79
CA CYS A 453 31.58 -18.03 -11.18
C CYS A 453 32.54 -18.68 -12.18
N ARG A 454 32.08 -18.93 -13.39
CA ARG A 454 32.95 -19.49 -14.47
C ARG A 454 34.07 -18.52 -14.82
N ILE A 455 33.76 -17.24 -14.95
CA ILE A 455 34.74 -16.20 -15.23
C ILE A 455 35.76 -16.10 -14.10
N LYS A 456 35.28 -16.17 -12.83
CA LYS A 456 36.16 -16.15 -11.67
C LYS A 456 37.11 -17.33 -11.59
N LYS A 457 36.64 -18.54 -11.92
CA LYS A 457 37.50 -19.74 -12.00
C LYS A 457 38.60 -19.63 -13.03
N LYS A 458 38.34 -18.99 -14.16
CA LYS A 458 39.34 -18.80 -15.23
C LYS A 458 40.35 -17.71 -14.89
N LYS A 459 40.03 -16.78 -13.97
CA LYS A 459 40.92 -15.70 -13.59
C LYS A 459 41.65 -15.92 -12.26
N GLN A 460 41.77 -17.16 -11.79
CA GLN A 460 42.36 -17.49 -10.48
C GLN A 460 43.82 -17.06 -10.27
N LEU A 461 44.45 -16.41 -11.23
CA LEU A 461 45.88 -16.15 -11.19
C LEU A 461 46.28 -14.70 -10.89
N GLY A 462 45.43 -13.88 -10.27
CA GLY A 462 45.86 -12.54 -9.88
C GLY A 462 44.73 -11.70 -9.22
N THR A 463 45.08 -10.85 -8.30
CA THR A 463 44.24 -9.82 -7.66
C THR A 463 42.85 -10.31 -7.20
N GLN A 464 42.84 -11.27 -6.29
CA GLN A 464 41.58 -11.86 -5.80
C GLN A 464 40.70 -10.91 -4.98
N ARG A 465 41.25 -9.92 -4.28
CA ARG A 465 40.47 -9.06 -3.37
C ARG A 465 39.66 -8.01 -4.10
N LYS A 466 40.21 -7.33 -5.11
CA LYS A 466 39.47 -6.31 -5.87
C LYS A 466 38.34 -6.89 -6.70
N THR A 467 38.53 -8.10 -7.24
CA THR A 467 37.49 -8.78 -8.01
C THR A 467 36.32 -9.24 -7.15
N SER A 468 36.55 -9.70 -5.91
CA SER A 468 35.45 -10.17 -5.07
C SER A 468 34.53 -9.04 -4.60
N ILE A 469 35.06 -7.86 -4.31
CA ILE A 469 34.25 -6.69 -3.94
C ILE A 469 33.45 -6.19 -5.14
N GLN A 470 34.05 -6.12 -6.33
CA GLN A 470 33.36 -5.74 -7.54
C GLN A 470 32.28 -6.75 -7.94
N ASP A 471 32.55 -8.05 -7.78
CA ASP A 471 31.59 -9.09 -8.04
C ASP A 471 30.41 -9.01 -7.07
N LEU A 472 30.67 -8.80 -5.79
CA LEU A 472 29.63 -8.62 -4.78
C LEU A 472 28.75 -7.41 -5.10
N ARG A 473 29.36 -6.30 -5.50
CA ARG A 473 28.63 -5.08 -5.87
C ARG A 473 27.79 -5.30 -7.12
N SER A 474 28.31 -5.99 -8.13
CA SER A 474 27.57 -6.32 -9.36
C SER A 474 26.37 -7.21 -9.06
N VAL A 475 26.56 -8.23 -8.22
CA VAL A 475 25.47 -9.13 -7.80
C VAL A 475 24.40 -8.37 -7.01
N ALA A 476 24.81 -7.51 -6.07
CA ALA A 476 23.88 -6.71 -5.30
C ALA A 476 23.08 -5.75 -6.19
N GLY A 477 23.74 -5.05 -7.12
CA GLY A 477 23.07 -4.18 -8.08
C GLY A 477 22.10 -4.94 -8.97
N LEU A 478 22.49 -6.11 -9.42
CA LEU A 478 21.63 -6.98 -10.21
C LEU A 478 20.41 -7.46 -9.44
N THR A 479 20.57 -7.77 -8.16
CA THR A 479 19.47 -8.18 -7.27
C THR A 479 18.38 -7.11 -7.23
N PHE A 480 18.76 -5.84 -7.08
CA PHE A 480 17.79 -4.75 -7.07
C PHE A 480 17.24 -4.44 -8.46
N LEU A 481 18.05 -4.53 -9.49
CA LEU A 481 17.64 -4.26 -10.87
C LEU A 481 16.58 -5.24 -11.36
N LEU A 482 16.75 -6.53 -11.07
CA LEU A 482 15.80 -7.57 -11.43
C LEU A 482 14.63 -7.72 -10.46
N GLY A 483 14.63 -6.95 -9.38
CA GLY A 483 13.55 -7.02 -8.41
C GLY A 483 13.51 -8.34 -7.63
N ILE A 484 14.64 -8.98 -7.39
CA ILE A 484 14.71 -10.25 -6.65
C ILE A 484 14.24 -10.06 -5.20
N THR A 485 14.45 -8.88 -4.63
CA THR A 485 13.99 -8.56 -3.28
C THR A 485 12.46 -8.59 -3.14
N TRP A 486 11.71 -8.44 -4.23
CA TRP A 486 10.26 -8.60 -4.24
C TRP A 486 9.82 -10.01 -3.86
N GLY A 487 10.73 -10.99 -3.97
CA GLY A 487 10.46 -12.36 -3.55
C GLY A 487 10.21 -12.52 -2.05
N PHE A 488 10.60 -11.57 -1.22
CA PHE A 488 10.25 -11.59 0.21
C PHE A 488 8.74 -11.64 0.44
N ALA A 489 7.94 -11.16 -0.49
CA ALA A 489 6.48 -11.23 -0.40
C ALA A 489 5.95 -12.66 -0.35
N PHE A 490 6.64 -13.62 -0.99
CA PHE A 490 6.24 -15.03 -0.96
C PHE A 490 6.42 -15.68 0.41
N PHE A 491 7.27 -15.12 1.26
CA PHE A 491 7.56 -15.63 2.58
C PHE A 491 6.83 -14.85 3.69
N ALA A 492 6.04 -13.84 3.31
CA ALA A 492 5.33 -12.99 4.26
C ALA A 492 4.05 -13.67 4.79
N TRP A 493 4.19 -14.88 5.31
CA TRP A 493 3.12 -15.69 5.88
C TRP A 493 3.67 -16.65 6.92
N GLY A 494 2.84 -17.06 7.86
CA GLY A 494 3.26 -17.95 8.95
C GLY A 494 3.98 -17.23 10.09
N PRO A 495 4.74 -17.95 10.92
CA PRO A 495 5.35 -17.37 12.12
C PRO A 495 6.43 -16.32 11.87
N VAL A 496 7.06 -16.33 10.67
CA VAL A 496 8.09 -15.36 10.27
C VAL A 496 7.53 -14.22 9.41
N ASN A 497 6.21 -14.14 9.33
CA ASN A 497 5.50 -13.15 8.51
C ASN A 497 5.99 -11.72 8.76
N LEU A 498 6.11 -11.31 10.01
CA LEU A 498 6.48 -9.96 10.38
C LEU A 498 7.87 -9.57 9.86
N ILE A 499 8.84 -10.45 10.04
CA ILE A 499 10.22 -10.21 9.60
C ILE A 499 10.27 -10.03 8.07
N PHE A 500 9.62 -10.92 7.33
CA PHE A 500 9.60 -10.84 5.85
C PHE A 500 8.80 -9.64 5.34
N MET A 501 7.74 -9.21 6.05
CA MET A 501 7.04 -7.99 5.70
C MET A 501 7.90 -6.74 5.88
N TYR A 502 8.67 -6.66 6.97
CA TYR A 502 9.62 -5.56 7.16
C TYR A 502 10.73 -5.58 6.11
N LEU A 503 11.30 -6.74 5.81
CA LEU A 503 12.31 -6.88 4.77
C LEU A 503 11.75 -6.48 3.39
N PHE A 504 10.56 -6.95 3.05
CA PHE A 504 9.87 -6.57 1.81
C PHE A 504 9.68 -5.06 1.73
N ALA A 505 9.13 -4.44 2.79
CA ALA A 505 8.88 -3.01 2.81
C ALA A 505 10.18 -2.20 2.67
N ILE A 506 11.21 -2.53 3.45
CA ILE A 506 12.48 -1.80 3.43
C ILE A 506 13.16 -1.93 2.06
N PHE A 507 13.37 -3.14 1.57
CA PHE A 507 14.14 -3.34 0.34
C PHE A 507 13.39 -2.88 -0.90
N ASN A 508 12.07 -3.04 -0.96
CA ASN A 508 11.34 -2.67 -2.17
C ASN A 508 10.99 -1.18 -2.22
N THR A 509 10.69 -0.56 -1.08
CA THR A 509 10.49 0.89 -1.07
C THR A 509 11.80 1.65 -1.33
N LEU A 510 12.91 1.13 -0.90
CA LEU A 510 14.23 1.72 -1.13
C LEU A 510 14.92 1.20 -2.40
N GLN A 511 14.22 0.44 -3.23
CA GLN A 511 14.79 -0.09 -4.47
C GLN A 511 15.38 1.01 -5.36
N GLY A 512 14.69 2.12 -5.49
CA GLY A 512 15.18 3.27 -6.26
C GLY A 512 16.46 3.86 -5.70
N PHE A 513 16.56 3.95 -4.37
CA PHE A 513 17.78 4.40 -3.70
C PHE A 513 18.94 3.45 -3.96
N PHE A 514 18.73 2.14 -3.86
CA PHE A 514 19.77 1.16 -4.13
C PHE A 514 20.19 1.15 -5.59
N ILE A 515 19.25 1.32 -6.53
CA ILE A 515 19.57 1.48 -7.95
C ILE A 515 20.47 2.71 -8.15
N PHE A 516 20.16 3.83 -7.50
CA PHE A 516 21.01 5.02 -7.55
C PHE A 516 22.43 4.71 -7.06
N ILE A 517 22.56 4.05 -5.90
CA ILE A 517 23.88 3.72 -5.34
C ILE A 517 24.66 2.84 -6.33
N PHE A 518 24.09 1.76 -6.81
CA PHE A 518 24.82 0.78 -7.61
C PHE A 518 25.05 1.22 -9.06
N TYR A 519 24.20 2.05 -9.62
CA TYR A 519 24.27 2.44 -11.03
C TYR A 519 24.64 3.90 -11.29
N CYS A 520 24.68 4.73 -10.27
CA CYS A 520 25.21 6.10 -10.35
C CYS A 520 26.47 6.28 -9.52
N VAL A 521 26.37 6.09 -8.21
CA VAL A 521 27.49 6.39 -7.30
C VAL A 521 28.63 5.39 -7.49
N ALA A 522 28.33 4.11 -7.69
CA ALA A 522 29.34 3.08 -7.86
C ALA A 522 29.98 3.07 -9.25
N LYS A 523 29.33 3.67 -10.25
CA LYS A 523 29.89 3.73 -11.59
C LYS A 523 30.80 4.92 -11.78
N GLU A 524 32.02 4.65 -12.17
CA GLU A 524 33.05 5.67 -12.36
C GLU A 524 32.70 6.64 -13.49
N ASN A 525 32.12 6.16 -14.58
CA ASN A 525 31.71 7.01 -15.70
C ASN A 525 30.69 8.07 -15.29
N VAL A 526 29.75 7.69 -14.46
CA VAL A 526 28.73 8.63 -13.92
C VAL A 526 29.39 9.66 -13.01
N ARG A 527 30.28 9.21 -12.13
CA ARG A 527 31.03 10.11 -11.23
C ARG A 527 31.91 11.08 -12.00
N LYS A 528 32.55 10.65 -13.07
CA LYS A 528 33.34 11.54 -13.94
C LYS A 528 32.49 12.60 -14.60
N GLN A 529 31.31 12.25 -15.10
CA GLN A 529 30.39 13.22 -15.69
C GLN A 529 29.87 14.22 -14.66
N TRP A 530 29.55 13.75 -13.45
CA TRP A 530 29.13 14.66 -12.38
C TRP A 530 30.22 15.64 -11.99
N ARG A 531 31.46 15.17 -11.84
CA ARG A 531 32.60 16.05 -11.54
C ARG A 531 32.80 17.10 -12.63
N ARG A 532 32.62 16.69 -13.88
CA ARG A 532 32.84 17.57 -15.01
C ARG A 532 31.78 18.68 -15.10
N TYR A 533 30.51 18.37 -14.82
CA TYR A 533 29.42 19.31 -15.06
C TYR A 533 28.79 19.92 -13.82
N LEU A 534 28.80 19.25 -12.68
CA LEU A 534 28.08 19.70 -11.48
C LEU A 534 28.95 20.46 -10.48
N CYS A 535 30.26 20.20 -10.44
CA CYS A 535 31.15 20.85 -9.47
C CYS A 535 31.71 22.18 -9.98
N CYS A 536 30.90 23.00 -10.64
CA CYS A 536 31.10 24.42 -10.93
C CYS A 536 32.51 24.79 -11.43
N GLY A 537 33.09 23.99 -12.29
CA GLY A 537 34.35 24.29 -12.93
C GLY A 537 35.61 24.06 -12.11
N LYS A 538 35.54 23.87 -10.78
CA LYS A 538 36.74 23.58 -9.97
C LYS A 538 37.35 22.24 -10.39
N PHE A 539 36.57 21.19 -10.47
CA PHE A 539 37.02 19.88 -10.94
C PHE A 539 37.22 19.83 -12.45
N ARG A 540 36.48 20.63 -13.20
CA ARG A 540 36.67 20.75 -14.64
C ARG A 540 38.04 21.37 -14.98
N LEU A 541 38.44 22.39 -14.20
CA LEU A 541 39.79 22.95 -14.31
C LEU A 541 40.85 21.92 -13.96
N ALA A 542 40.61 21.09 -12.95
CA ALA A 542 41.52 20.05 -12.55
C ALA A 542 41.66 18.98 -13.65
N GLU A 543 40.60 18.62 -14.37
CA GLU A 543 40.69 17.71 -15.52
C GLU A 543 41.49 18.31 -16.69
N ASN A 544 41.41 19.60 -16.87
CA ASN A 544 42.12 20.32 -17.93
C ASN A 544 43.51 20.85 -17.48
N SER A 545 43.88 20.60 -16.22
CA SER A 545 45.19 20.99 -15.73
C SER A 545 46.31 20.14 -16.33
N ASP A 546 47.50 20.65 -16.34
CA ASP A 546 48.65 19.92 -16.84
C ASP A 546 48.89 18.63 -16.08
N TRP A 547 48.63 18.66 -14.76
CA TRP A 547 48.70 17.48 -13.91
C TRP A 547 47.70 16.41 -14.35
N SER A 548 46.44 16.80 -14.61
CA SER A 548 45.42 15.90 -15.11
C SER A 548 45.78 15.31 -16.49
N ARG A 549 46.32 16.17 -17.39
CA ARG A 549 46.79 15.71 -18.70
C ARG A 549 47.97 14.74 -18.57
N THR A 550 48.90 15.04 -17.69
CA THR A 550 50.04 14.17 -17.43
C THR A 550 49.61 12.83 -16.87
N ALA A 551 48.67 12.82 -15.91
CA ALA A 551 48.09 11.59 -15.38
C ALA A 551 47.34 10.79 -16.45
N THR A 552 46.55 11.45 -17.27
CA THR A 552 45.85 10.82 -18.38
C THR A 552 46.79 10.25 -19.42
N ASN A 553 47.81 10.98 -19.78
CA ASN A 553 48.82 10.52 -20.72
C ASN A 553 49.65 9.36 -20.15
N GLY A 554 49.97 9.39 -18.87
CA GLY A 554 50.59 8.28 -18.20
C GLY A 554 49.74 7.01 -18.22
N LEU A 555 48.44 7.15 -17.94
CA LEU A 555 47.50 6.06 -18.02
C LEU A 555 47.37 5.52 -19.46
N LYS A 556 47.34 6.40 -20.45
CA LYS A 556 47.33 5.98 -21.87
C LYS A 556 48.57 5.22 -22.23
N LYS A 557 49.73 5.64 -21.78
CA LYS A 557 50.99 4.91 -22.03
C LYS A 557 50.97 3.55 -21.35
N GLN A 558 50.51 3.45 -20.13
CA GLN A 558 50.36 2.18 -19.44
C GLN A 558 49.33 1.30 -20.18
N THR A 559 48.22 1.87 -20.62
CA THR A 559 47.19 1.14 -21.36
C THR A 559 47.76 0.65 -22.71
N VAL A 560 48.57 1.44 -23.40
CA VAL A 560 49.21 1.04 -24.65
C VAL A 560 50.24 -0.08 -24.40
N ASN A 561 51.05 0.03 -23.37
CA ASN A 561 52.01 -1.00 -23.02
C ASN A 561 51.35 -2.28 -22.54
N GLN A 562 50.22 -2.15 -21.85
CA GLN A 562 49.40 -3.26 -21.41
C GLN A 562 48.28 -3.57 -22.43
N GLY A 563 47.88 -2.61 -23.19
CA GLY A 563 46.76 -2.69 -24.09
C GLY A 563 47.04 -3.52 -25.32
N VAL A 564 48.28 -3.68 -25.61
CA VAL A 564 48.62 -4.74 -26.52
C VAL A 564 48.04 -6.03 -25.99
N SER A 565 47.81 -6.03 -24.69
CA SER A 565 47.10 -7.11 -24.03
C SER A 565 45.69 -6.73 -23.61
N SER A 566 45.39 -5.48 -23.66
CA SER A 566 44.05 -5.15 -23.23
C SER A 566 43.30 -4.20 -24.03
N SER A 567 43.50 -3.50 -23.99
CA SER A 567 42.39 -2.46 -24.40
C SER A 567 41.92 -2.16 -24.31
N SER A 568 42.59 -2.37 -23.87
CA SER A 568 41.94 -1.59 -23.67
C SER A 568 41.70 -1.29 -23.30
N ASN A 569 42.45 -1.76 -22.93
CA ASN A 569 41.90 -1.04 -22.48
C ASN A 569 41.41 -0.56 -22.43
N SER A 570 42.08 -1.09 -22.30
CA SER A 570 41.42 -0.22 -22.19
C SER A 570 41.05 -0.08 -22.34
N LEU A 571 41.59 -0.59 -22.34
CA LEU A 571 40.99 -0.02 -22.33
C LEU A 571 40.76 0.01 -22.04
N GLN A 572 41.15 -0.34 -21.72
CA GLN A 572 40.80 0.08 -21.39
C GLN A 572 40.45 0.43 -20.86
N SER A 573 41.21 -0.13 -20.65
CA SER A 573 40.80 0.50 -20.21
C SER A 573 40.50 0.71 -20.05
N ASN A 574 41.01 0.30 -19.91
CA ASN A 574 40.46 0.83 -19.72
C ASN A 574 40.14 0.91 -19.38
N SER A 575 40.57 0.46 -19.11
CA SER A 575 40.16 0.87 -18.73
C SER A 575 39.94 0.93 -18.36
N ASN A 576 40.31 0.54 -18.01
CA ASN A 576 39.81 0.87 -17.63
C ASN A 576 39.35 1.07 -17.40
N SER A 577 39.70 0.51 -17.28
CA SER A 577 39.01 0.90 -17.10
C SER A 577 38.60 0.95 -17.14
N THR A 578 39.03 0.55 -17.10
CA THR A 578 38.26 0.84 -17.13
C THR A 578 37.90 0.81 -17.04
N ASN A 579 38.31 0.43 -16.80
CA ASN A 579 37.57 0.61 -16.82
C ASN A 579 37.27 0.45 -16.86
N SER A 580 37.73 -0.04 -16.70
CA SER A 580 37.07 0.02 -16.87
C SER A 580 36.87 -0.16 -17.41
N THR A 581 37.40 -0.70 -17.63
CA THR A 581 36.85 -0.68 -18.22
C THR A 581 37.18 -0.88 -18.82
N THR A 582 37.90 -1.44 -18.89
CA THR A 582 37.83 -1.44 -19.50
C THR A 582 38.41 -1.98 -19.83
N LEU A 583 38.94 -2.54 -19.46
CA LEU A 583 39.06 -2.77 -19.86
C LEU A 583 39.08 -3.26 -20.21
N LEU A 584 39.36 -3.72 -20.19
CA LEU A 584 39.06 -3.77 -20.72
C LEU A 584 38.99 -3.58 -21.23
N MET A 585 39.53 -4.04 -21.34
CA MET A 585 39.20 -3.47 -21.85
C MET A 585 39.30 -3.04 -22.03
N ASN A 586 39.79 -3.68 -21.64
CA ASN A 586 39.61 -2.96 -21.93
C ASN A 586 39.63 -2.82 -22.27
N ASN A 587 40.15 -3.44 -22.07
CA ASN A 587 39.86 -2.89 -22.46
C ASN A 587 39.53 -2.70 -22.87
N ASP A 588 40.33 -3.44 -23.02
CA ASP A 588 39.75 -2.84 -23.49
C ASP A 588 39.47 -2.48 -23.91
N TYR A 589 40.01 -3.00 -23.81
CA TYR A 589 39.41 -2.23 -24.27
C TYR A 589 39.35 -1.63 -24.63
N SER A 590 39.91 -2.16 -24.38
CA SER A 590 39.62 -1.36 -24.76
C SER A 590 39.55 -1.13 -25.34
N VAL A 591 40.28 -1.46 -25.33
CA VAL A 591 39.95 -0.87 -25.89
C VAL A 591 39.76 -0.49 -26.31
N HIS A 592 40.23 -0.74 -26.10
CA HIS A 592 39.81 -0.06 -26.61
C HIS A 592 39.64 0.47 -26.97
N ALA A 593 40.42 0.02 -26.83
CA ALA A 593 40.12 0.74 -27.19
C ALA A 593 40.03 1.14 -27.73
N ASN A 594 40.46 0.83 -27.52
CA ASN A 594 40.06 1.46 -28.09
C ASN A 594 39.86 1.86 -28.57
N GLY A 595 40.82 1.41 -28.63
CA GLY A 595 40.47 1.98 -28.95
C GLY A 595 40.37 2.11 -29.43
N ASN A 596 40.89 1.93 -29.29
CA ASN A 596 40.46 2.21 -29.79
C ASN A 596 40.21 2.09 -29.98
N GLY A 597 41.28 1.46 -30.03
CA GLY A 597 40.76 1.59 -30.02
C GLY A 597 40.59 1.22 -30.18
N ASN A 598 41.01 0.92 -29.90
CA ASN A 598 40.42 0.92 -30.09
C ASN A 598 40.31 0.55 -30.13
N VAL A 599 41.27 -0.10 -30.15
CA VAL A 599 40.79 -0.03 -30.12
C VAL A 599 40.64 -0.26 -30.19
N SER A 600 41.19 -0.93 -29.85
CA SER A 600 40.70 -0.78 -29.93
C SER A 600 40.52 -1.05 -30.07
N SER A 601 41.37 -1.75 -30.02
CA SER A 601 40.84 -1.58 -30.12
C SER A 601 40.72 -1.91 -30.31
N GLU A 602 41.13 -2.54 -30.01
CA GLU A 602 40.60 -2.44 -30.07
C GLU A 602 40.55 -2.79 -30.03
N LYS A 603 41.48 -3.25 -29.96
CA LYS A 603 41.15 -3.23 -29.93
C LYS A 603 40.75 -3.69 -29.75
N ASN A 604 41.34 -4.50 -29.60
CA ASN A 604 40.57 -4.49 -29.37
C ASN A 604 40.03 -4.62 -29.29
N SER A 605 40.50 -4.93 -29.13
CA SER A 605 39.63 -4.53 -28.93
C SER A 605 39.05 -4.37 -28.84
N VAL A 606 39.52 -4.84 -28.82
CA VAL A 606 38.56 -4.23 -28.56
C VAL A 606 38.01 -3.74 -28.25
N SER A 607 38.26 -3.96 -28.04
CA SER A 607 37.43 -3.17 -27.72
C SER A 607 36.92 -2.90 -27.64
N PHE A 608 37.33 -3.07 -27.43
CA PHE A 608 36.50 -2.44 -27.20
C PHE A 608 36.17 -1.84 -27.25
N ASN A 609 36.30 -1.92 -26.85
CA ASN A 609 35.77 -1.28 -26.89
C ASN A 609 35.50 -0.86 -27.00
N VAL A 610 35.90 -1.00 -26.92
CA VAL A 610 35.46 -0.42 -26.85
C VAL A 610 35.26 0.29 -27.07
N GLN A 611 35.33 0.57 -26.84
CA GLN A 611 35.14 1.06 -27.19
C GLN A 611 34.39 1.64 -27.40
N ASN A 612 34.30 1.82 -27.46
CA ASN A 612 33.51 2.07 -27.97
C ASN A 612 32.62 1.95 -27.88
N GLY A 613 32.85 1.47 -27.64
CA GLY A 613 32.04 1.23 -27.18
C GLY A 613 31.41 0.73 -27.28
N ASP A 614 31.23 0.49 -27.24
CA ASP A 614 30.54 -0.27 -27.34
C ASP A 614 30.32 -1.05 -27.04
N VAL A 615 30.64 -1.64 -26.49
CA VAL A 615 30.22 -2.34 -26.12
C VAL A 615 29.98 -2.91 -25.94
N CYS A 616 30.20 -3.12 -25.74
CA CYS A 616 29.87 -3.77 -25.60
C CYS A 616 29.53 -4.44 -25.42
N LEU A 617 29.41 -4.81 -25.29
CA LEU A 617 29.28 -5.74 -25.04
C LEU A 617 29.84 -6.03 -25.13
N HIS A 618 30.57 -5.45 -25.10
CA HIS A 618 30.85 -5.53 -25.17
C HIS A 618 31.22 -6.07 -24.80
N ASP A 619 31.53 -6.26 -24.60
CA ASP A 619 32.03 -6.80 -24.64
C ASP A 619 32.03 -7.36 -23.81
N PHE A 620 31.40 -7.00 -23.43
CA PHE A 620 31.30 -7.85 -22.51
C PHE A 620 32.16 -8.98 -22.62
N SER A 621 32.63 -9.39 -23.36
CA SER A 621 33.52 -10.22 -23.47
C SER A 621 34.54 -9.62 -24.04
N GLY A 622 34.88 -9.08 -23.76
CA GLY A 622 35.83 -8.72 -24.17
C GLY A 622 36.09 -8.09 -25.30
N LYS A 623 35.91 -7.86 -25.96
CA LYS A 623 36.14 -7.05 -26.93
C LYS A 623 35.05 -6.47 -27.47
N GLN A 624 34.59 -6.52 -27.12
CA GLN A 624 33.66 -6.00 -27.45
C GLN A 624 32.81 -5.75 -27.52
N LEU A 625 32.79 -5.89 -27.40
CA LEU A 625 31.94 -5.70 -27.81
C LEU A 625 31.37 -4.81 -27.95
N VAL A 626 31.75 -4.45 -27.87
CA VAL A 626 31.41 -3.64 -28.06
C VAL A 626 30.36 -3.39 -28.63
N PHE A 627 29.77 -3.38 -28.77
CA PHE A 627 28.84 -3.28 -29.57
C PHE A 627 28.41 -2.19 -29.89
N HIS A 628 28.85 -1.79 -30.26
CA HIS A 628 28.49 -0.91 -30.78
C HIS A 628 28.04 -0.47 -31.45
N GLU A 629 28.14 -0.30 -31.70
CA GLU A 629 28.17 0.09 -32.57
C GLU A 629 28.46 1.19 -32.92
N LYS A 630 29.43 1.39 -33.16
CA LYS A 630 29.89 2.23 -33.63
C LYS A 630 29.69 2.72 -34.64
N ASP A 631 29.70 3.18 -35.20
CA ASP A 631 29.69 3.58 -36.15
C ASP A 631 29.65 3.46 -37.23
N ASP A 632 30.14 3.73 -37.82
CA ASP A 632 30.20 3.66 -38.96
C ASP A 632 31.19 3.01 -39.81
N ALA A 633 32.08 3.50 -40.68
CA ALA A 633 33.16 2.82 -41.33
C ALA A 633 34.01 2.02 -40.38
N ASP A 634 34.15 2.54 -39.21
CA ASP A 634 34.85 1.89 -38.12
C ASP A 634 34.07 0.73 -37.51
N HIS A 635 32.79 0.65 -37.80
CA HIS A 635 31.94 -0.41 -37.28
C HIS A 635 32.25 -1.77 -37.83
N LYS A 636 32.81 -1.85 -39.01
CA LYS A 636 33.22 -3.14 -39.59
C LYS A 636 34.26 -3.85 -38.75
N LYS A 637 35.25 -3.12 -38.23
CA LYS A 637 36.25 -3.67 -37.33
C LYS A 637 35.65 -4.15 -36.03
N THR A 638 34.67 -3.43 -35.51
CA THR A 638 33.99 -3.80 -34.30
C THR A 638 33.21 -5.10 -34.43
N ARG A 639 32.59 -5.35 -35.59
CA ARG A 639 31.87 -6.59 -35.86
C ARG A 639 32.76 -7.80 -35.89
N VAL A 640 33.95 -7.69 -36.49
CA VAL A 640 34.89 -8.81 -36.55
C VAL A 640 35.36 -9.19 -35.15
N SER A 641 35.58 -8.22 -34.26
CA SER A 641 36.01 -8.51 -32.91
C SER A 641 34.95 -9.22 -32.09
N LEU A 642 33.68 -9.08 -32.39
CA LEU A 642 32.60 -9.71 -31.63
C LEU A 642 32.66 -11.23 -31.60
N ARG A 643 33.10 -11.89 -32.70
CA ARG A 643 33.16 -13.35 -32.76
C ARG A 643 34.21 -13.95 -31.83
N ARG A 644 35.37 -13.33 -31.75
CA ARG A 644 36.44 -13.82 -30.86
C ARG A 644 36.18 -13.50 -29.40
N THR A 645 35.27 -12.63 -29.15
CA THR A 645 35.19 -11.99 -27.86
C THR A 645 33.90 -12.25 -27.14
N SER A 646 33.21 -13.33 -27.46
CA SER A 646 31.96 -13.64 -26.76
C SER A 646 32.10 -13.68 -25.25
N LYS A 647 33.18 -14.29 -24.73
CA LYS A 647 33.46 -14.31 -23.30
C LYS A 647 33.82 -12.91 -22.77
N ARG A 648 34.57 -12.13 -23.54
CA ARG A 648 34.89 -10.77 -23.18
C ARG A 648 33.68 -9.87 -23.28
N GLY A 649 32.80 -10.09 -24.23
CA GLY A 649 31.54 -9.39 -24.34
C GLY A 649 30.65 -9.63 -23.13
N SER A 650 30.59 -10.90 -22.67
CA SER A 650 29.88 -11.23 -21.46
C SER A 650 30.44 -10.53 -20.21
N LEU A 651 31.77 -10.52 -20.07
CA LEU A 651 32.43 -9.85 -18.98
C LEU A 651 32.20 -8.33 -19.02
N HIS A 652 32.30 -7.74 -20.22
CA HIS A 652 32.07 -6.31 -20.38
C HIS A 652 30.62 -5.93 -20.04
N PHE A 653 29.65 -6.74 -20.45
CA PHE A 653 28.25 -6.55 -20.10
C PHE A 653 28.03 -6.60 -18.59
N ILE A 654 28.61 -7.59 -17.90
CA ILE A 654 28.53 -7.71 -16.43
C ILE A 654 29.13 -6.47 -15.75
N LYS A 655 30.25 -5.98 -16.24
CA LYS A 655 30.88 -4.78 -15.68
C LYS A 655 30.05 -3.53 -15.90
N GLN A 656 29.31 -3.45 -16.98
CA GLN A 656 28.40 -2.33 -17.22
C GLN A 656 27.18 -2.36 -16.33
N MET A 657 26.76 -3.55 -15.88
CA MET A 657 25.69 -3.67 -14.90
C MET A 657 26.15 -3.24 -13.53
#